data_8d73812c04e39f3b36e29f4f1579c487
#
_entry.id   8d73812c04e39f3b36e29f4f1579c487
#
_cell.length_a   1.000
_cell.length_b   1.000
_cell.length_c   1.000
_cell.angle_alpha   90.00
_cell.angle_beta   90.00
_cell.angle_gamma   90.00
#
_symmetry.space_group_name_H-M   'P 1'
#
loop_
_entity.id
_entity.type
_entity.pdbx_description
1 polymer ?
#
loop_
_entity_poly.entity_id
_entity_poly.type
_entity_poly.pdbx_seq_one_letter_code
_entity_poly.pdbx_strand_id
1 'polypeptide(L)'
;MSDRQLHLLSPYRLPTSYPLQLSGDEAASWMNGYLSLWHPAALARSCQPPQTSNTYDHDSPGPGFLYCVPQGPHLYQPDDWPERVRAAEAIRYPSSPDRGETLEFLKTALREGGETGGLLDAPADVVRLFAGLGFAYLLVDSLFEAMDHEKLLDGAGFWSDVASAVEAAGKAEDYLIHLKAAAEKLQTAREQLFSGSVYWLDWVLVQPGELKATWPESLARGIPLTLLASGETLERLAEEAPERFAELKAKIVPDLPANVDICCGSYRERDDALLPFESQLWNLRQARQTVHDLFGVETNTYARHKSAFHPQLPSWLQHLGYRHAVLVSFDGATIPTLRGTAANWPGPDGKAVDAFTRTPLPADDPHTFFNLIYHLREAVSKDAAPTIALIHKGLPPFEAYGDLLAMAELGPILGDWIGLGRYFTDAVSGDYIGAQQADDFFADSLDDRVTNGHRPDPVSGFSRQLRLRRRLDSALTLAALHRTLTPLADAVDEPVKKLDDLEAAIELRGPNFPAGTADELSDALAEQEAALAHRLADRLQVRSAENQPGAMVFNPCSFARRAALELDGFAAAVPVGDCVKASEFSDGVARLVVDVPPLGYAWLPRGGTPPPHGGGSPKQRIKTAEAQTVRNEFFEADIDAATGGLRA
;
A
#
# COMPACT_ATOMS: atom_id res chain seq x y z
N MET A 1 24.95 -45.33 -25.49
CA MET A 1 24.58 -44.71 -24.19
C MET A 1 23.11 -44.97 -24.02
N SER A 2 22.65 -45.60 -22.92
CA SER A 2 21.23 -45.76 -22.67
C SER A 2 20.63 -44.34 -22.54
N ASP A 3 19.46 -44.10 -23.17
CA ASP A 3 18.70 -42.85 -23.08
C ASP A 3 18.16 -42.64 -21.65
N ARG A 4 19.04 -42.25 -20.73
CA ARG A 4 18.67 -41.99 -19.36
C ARG A 4 17.92 -40.67 -19.32
N GLN A 5 16.78 -40.62 -18.63
CA GLN A 5 15.88 -39.47 -18.55
C GLN A 5 15.55 -39.11 -17.09
N LEU A 6 15.20 -37.86 -16.88
CA LEU A 6 14.79 -37.31 -15.59
C LEU A 6 13.31 -36.95 -15.65
N HIS A 7 12.51 -37.50 -14.75
CA HIS A 7 11.07 -37.31 -14.76
C HIS A 7 10.55 -36.84 -13.40
N LEU A 8 9.76 -35.77 -13.40
CA LEU A 8 8.82 -35.46 -12.32
C LEU A 8 7.51 -36.20 -12.64
N LEU A 9 7.15 -37.16 -11.81
CA LEU A 9 5.88 -37.89 -11.98
C LEU A 9 4.75 -37.12 -11.29
N SER A 10 3.83 -36.56 -12.07
CA SER A 10 2.73 -35.79 -11.53
C SER A 10 1.51 -35.88 -12.44
N PRO A 11 0.28 -35.99 -11.88
CA PRO A 11 -0.96 -35.84 -12.65
C PRO A 11 -1.20 -34.36 -13.03
N TYR A 12 -0.48 -33.46 -12.41
CA TYR A 12 -0.61 -32.01 -12.63
C TYR A 12 0.47 -31.50 -13.57
N ARG A 13 0.09 -30.55 -14.42
CA ARG A 13 1.00 -29.70 -15.19
C ARG A 13 0.86 -28.26 -14.69
N LEU A 14 1.82 -27.41 -15.03
CA LEU A 14 1.68 -25.99 -14.73
C LEU A 14 0.41 -25.42 -15.39
N PRO A 15 -0.38 -24.62 -14.65
CA PRO A 15 -1.65 -24.13 -15.15
C PRO A 15 -1.45 -23.02 -16.18
N THR A 16 -2.01 -23.19 -17.37
CA THR A 16 -1.91 -22.23 -18.47
C THR A 16 -3.17 -21.38 -18.65
N SER A 17 -4.34 -21.87 -18.25
CA SER A 17 -5.62 -21.20 -18.53
C SER A 17 -6.28 -20.56 -17.32
N TYR A 18 -6.12 -21.14 -16.15
CA TYR A 18 -6.58 -20.61 -14.85
C TYR A 18 -5.75 -21.25 -13.73
N PRO A 19 -5.59 -20.57 -12.58
CA PRO A 19 -4.75 -21.06 -11.48
C PRO A 19 -5.36 -22.35 -10.89
N LEU A 20 -4.50 -23.33 -10.59
CA LEU A 20 -4.90 -24.52 -9.87
C LEU A 20 -4.79 -24.28 -8.36
N GLN A 21 -5.80 -24.77 -7.65
CA GLN A 21 -5.85 -24.76 -6.19
C GLN A 21 -5.39 -26.14 -5.67
N LEU A 22 -4.08 -26.31 -5.56
CA LEU A 22 -3.47 -27.39 -4.79
C LEU A 22 -3.40 -26.97 -3.31
N SER A 23 -3.06 -27.89 -2.40
CA SER A 23 -2.57 -27.45 -1.09
C SER A 23 -1.21 -26.74 -1.24
N GLY A 24 -0.84 -25.87 -0.28
CA GLY A 24 0.47 -25.23 -0.30
C GLY A 24 1.62 -26.23 -0.32
N ASP A 25 1.49 -27.31 0.44
CA ASP A 25 2.49 -28.40 0.50
C ASP A 25 2.60 -29.18 -0.82
N GLU A 26 1.49 -29.39 -1.53
CA GLU A 26 1.51 -30.04 -2.84
C GLU A 26 2.20 -29.15 -3.89
N ALA A 27 1.87 -27.85 -3.92
CA ALA A 27 2.49 -26.90 -4.81
C ALA A 27 4.01 -26.76 -4.53
N ALA A 28 4.40 -26.67 -3.26
CA ALA A 28 5.79 -26.62 -2.83
C ALA A 28 6.56 -27.90 -3.21
N SER A 29 5.99 -29.07 -2.90
CA SER A 29 6.58 -30.36 -3.22
C SER A 29 6.77 -30.53 -4.72
N TRP A 30 5.81 -30.11 -5.54
CA TRP A 30 5.91 -30.16 -7.00
C TRP A 30 7.07 -29.27 -7.51
N MET A 31 7.11 -28.01 -7.07
CA MET A 31 8.15 -27.06 -7.48
C MET A 31 9.54 -27.52 -7.02
N ASN A 32 9.68 -27.93 -5.77
CA ASN A 32 10.93 -28.44 -5.22
C ASN A 32 11.37 -29.72 -5.94
N GLY A 33 10.45 -30.60 -6.26
CA GLY A 33 10.73 -31.82 -7.02
C GLY A 33 11.26 -31.52 -8.42
N TYR A 34 10.59 -30.65 -9.18
CA TYR A 34 11.05 -30.30 -10.51
C TYR A 34 12.42 -29.62 -10.50
N LEU A 35 12.59 -28.62 -9.64
CA LEU A 35 13.84 -27.85 -9.57
C LEU A 35 15.01 -28.68 -9.00
N SER A 36 14.75 -29.71 -8.18
CA SER A 36 15.78 -30.64 -7.73
C SER A 36 16.35 -31.51 -8.85
N LEU A 37 15.57 -31.82 -9.89
CA LEU A 37 16.04 -32.53 -11.08
C LEU A 37 17.08 -31.74 -11.89
N TRP A 38 17.17 -30.43 -11.67
CA TRP A 38 18.20 -29.56 -12.24
C TRP A 38 19.48 -29.52 -11.41
N HIS A 39 19.58 -30.34 -10.37
CA HIS A 39 20.85 -30.52 -9.65
C HIS A 39 21.94 -31.07 -10.60
N PRO A 40 23.20 -30.51 -10.61
CA PRO A 40 24.25 -30.95 -11.54
C PRO A 40 24.49 -32.45 -11.57
N ALA A 41 24.41 -33.11 -10.40
CA ALA A 41 24.57 -34.57 -10.30
C ALA A 41 23.45 -35.36 -11.00
N ALA A 42 22.23 -34.84 -11.00
CA ALA A 42 21.12 -35.45 -11.72
C ALA A 42 21.25 -35.22 -13.24
N LEU A 43 21.58 -33.98 -13.65
CA LEU A 43 21.79 -33.64 -15.06
C LEU A 43 22.93 -34.42 -15.70
N ALA A 44 23.99 -34.72 -14.96
CA ALA A 44 25.10 -35.56 -15.44
C ALA A 44 24.68 -36.95 -15.91
N ARG A 45 23.49 -37.43 -15.48
CA ARG A 45 22.93 -38.75 -15.87
C ARG A 45 22.09 -38.69 -17.12
N SER A 46 21.63 -37.50 -17.54
CA SER A 46 20.65 -37.35 -18.61
C SER A 46 21.28 -36.92 -19.93
N CYS A 47 20.56 -37.20 -21.01
CA CYS A 47 20.89 -36.69 -22.35
C CYS A 47 19.90 -35.60 -22.80
N GLN A 48 18.95 -35.20 -21.95
CA GLN A 48 17.91 -34.21 -22.24
C GLN A 48 17.42 -33.52 -20.97
N PRO A 49 16.75 -32.35 -21.08
CA PRO A 49 16.20 -31.64 -19.93
C PRO A 49 15.20 -32.49 -19.14
N PRO A 50 15.04 -32.24 -17.83
CA PRO A 50 13.99 -32.86 -17.01
C PRO A 50 12.60 -32.64 -17.60
N GLN A 51 11.76 -33.66 -17.53
CA GLN A 51 10.40 -33.67 -18.07
C GLN A 51 9.36 -33.83 -16.97
N THR A 52 8.19 -33.23 -17.15
CA THR A 52 6.99 -33.57 -16.37
C THR A 52 6.23 -34.67 -17.10
N SER A 53 5.90 -35.72 -16.39
CA SER A 53 5.25 -36.91 -16.97
C SER A 53 4.10 -37.40 -16.09
N ASN A 54 3.03 -37.87 -16.72
CA ASN A 54 1.95 -38.52 -15.99
C ASN A 54 2.40 -39.90 -15.49
N THR A 55 1.95 -40.27 -14.31
CA THR A 55 2.23 -41.61 -13.73
C THR A 55 1.80 -42.73 -14.62
N TYR A 56 0.69 -42.61 -15.36
CA TYR A 56 0.20 -43.62 -16.30
C TYR A 56 1.15 -43.88 -17.48
N ASP A 57 1.90 -42.87 -17.92
CA ASP A 57 2.84 -43.02 -19.03
C ASP A 57 4.08 -43.82 -18.64
N HIS A 58 4.27 -44.06 -17.33
CA HIS A 58 5.41 -44.76 -16.74
C HIS A 58 5.04 -46.00 -15.91
N ASP A 59 3.96 -46.66 -16.24
CA ASP A 59 3.61 -47.99 -15.64
C ASP A 59 4.77 -48.98 -15.76
N SER A 60 5.54 -48.87 -16.83
CA SER A 60 6.80 -49.59 -17.04
C SER A 60 7.97 -48.63 -16.97
N PRO A 61 8.70 -48.57 -15.84
CA PRO A 61 9.84 -47.66 -15.68
C PRO A 61 10.94 -47.90 -16.73
N GLY A 62 11.48 -46.78 -17.26
CA GLY A 62 12.57 -46.84 -18.21
C GLY A 62 13.92 -47.24 -17.55
N PRO A 63 14.82 -47.93 -18.28
CA PRO A 63 16.08 -48.41 -17.73
C PRO A 63 17.01 -47.25 -17.35
N GLY A 64 17.39 -47.20 -16.08
CA GLY A 64 18.29 -46.19 -15.54
C GLY A 64 17.69 -44.77 -15.40
N PHE A 65 16.37 -44.62 -15.54
CA PHE A 65 15.70 -43.35 -15.37
C PHE A 65 15.76 -42.87 -13.92
N LEU A 66 15.63 -41.55 -13.71
CA LEU A 66 15.49 -40.93 -12.40
C LEU A 66 14.09 -40.31 -12.28
N TYR A 67 13.35 -40.80 -11.30
CA TYR A 67 11.97 -40.36 -11.02
C TYR A 67 11.88 -39.60 -9.71
N CYS A 68 11.45 -38.34 -9.79
CA CYS A 68 10.99 -37.58 -8.63
C CYS A 68 9.48 -37.75 -8.48
N VAL A 69 9.03 -38.06 -7.27
CA VAL A 69 7.62 -38.33 -6.95
C VAL A 69 7.15 -37.28 -5.93
N PRO A 70 6.44 -36.20 -6.34
CA PRO A 70 5.91 -35.21 -5.43
C PRO A 70 4.92 -35.78 -4.41
N GLN A 71 4.84 -35.16 -3.25
CA GLN A 71 3.78 -35.47 -2.29
C GLN A 71 2.42 -34.99 -2.85
N GLY A 72 1.43 -35.89 -2.79
CA GLY A 72 0.07 -35.55 -3.19
C GLY A 72 -0.85 -36.79 -3.14
N PRO A 73 -2.16 -36.62 -2.85
CA PRO A 73 -3.07 -37.70 -2.60
C PRO A 73 -3.48 -38.53 -3.85
N HIS A 74 -3.10 -38.09 -5.05
CA HIS A 74 -3.66 -38.62 -6.31
C HIS A 74 -2.63 -39.25 -7.26
N LEU A 75 -1.44 -39.56 -6.75
CA LEU A 75 -0.46 -40.31 -7.52
C LEU A 75 -0.91 -41.79 -7.57
N TYR A 76 -1.67 -42.13 -8.61
CA TYR A 76 -1.98 -43.55 -8.86
C TYR A 76 -0.71 -44.24 -9.36
N GLN A 77 -0.05 -44.96 -8.47
CA GLN A 77 1.01 -45.90 -8.82
C GLN A 77 0.55 -47.32 -8.50
N PRO A 78 0.78 -48.31 -9.39
CA PRO A 78 0.57 -49.70 -9.05
C PRO A 78 1.35 -50.10 -7.80
N ASP A 79 0.80 -50.97 -6.96
CA ASP A 79 1.44 -51.41 -5.72
C ASP A 79 2.83 -52.01 -5.94
N ASP A 80 3.06 -52.65 -7.07
CA ASP A 80 4.32 -53.25 -7.49
C ASP A 80 5.26 -52.29 -8.23
N TRP A 81 4.88 -51.01 -8.39
CA TRP A 81 5.71 -50.03 -9.12
C TRP A 81 7.10 -49.83 -8.51
N PRO A 82 7.32 -49.80 -7.19
CA PRO A 82 8.66 -49.76 -6.59
C PRO A 82 9.53 -50.97 -6.96
N GLU A 83 8.93 -52.13 -7.19
CA GLU A 83 9.65 -53.32 -7.63
C GLU A 83 10.03 -53.24 -9.10
N ARG A 84 9.15 -52.73 -9.94
CA ARG A 84 9.42 -52.46 -11.36
C ARG A 84 10.54 -51.43 -11.55
N VAL A 85 10.57 -50.35 -10.74
CA VAL A 85 11.65 -49.38 -10.75
C VAL A 85 12.99 -50.04 -10.46
N ARG A 86 13.05 -50.91 -9.42
CA ARG A 86 14.26 -51.66 -9.10
C ARG A 86 14.68 -52.60 -10.20
N ALA A 87 13.74 -53.31 -10.80
CA ALA A 87 13.98 -54.24 -11.90
C ALA A 87 14.50 -53.55 -13.17
N ALA A 88 14.13 -52.27 -13.38
CA ALA A 88 14.60 -51.43 -14.48
C ALA A 88 15.94 -50.71 -14.18
N GLU A 89 16.57 -51.00 -13.02
CA GLU A 89 17.74 -50.22 -12.55
C GLU A 89 17.50 -48.71 -12.53
N ALA A 90 16.23 -48.29 -12.40
CA ALA A 90 15.83 -46.91 -12.28
C ALA A 90 15.92 -46.45 -10.83
N ILE A 91 16.05 -45.15 -10.63
CA ILE A 91 16.14 -44.50 -9.31
C ILE A 91 14.85 -43.74 -9.05
N ARG A 92 14.35 -43.78 -7.82
CA ARG A 92 13.23 -42.94 -7.41
C ARG A 92 13.53 -42.26 -6.09
N TYR A 93 12.98 -41.04 -5.92
CA TYR A 93 12.99 -40.32 -4.64
C TYR A 93 11.74 -39.46 -4.49
N PRO A 94 11.25 -39.24 -3.27
CA PRO A 94 10.15 -38.32 -3.02
C PRO A 94 10.64 -36.87 -3.03
N SER A 95 9.76 -35.91 -3.32
CA SER A 95 9.99 -34.51 -2.95
C SER A 95 9.12 -34.10 -1.74
N SER A 96 9.58 -33.07 -1.05
CA SER A 96 8.98 -32.49 0.16
C SER A 96 8.60 -31.03 -0.09
N PRO A 97 7.70 -30.45 0.70
CA PRO A 97 7.52 -29.00 0.75
C PRO A 97 8.80 -28.24 1.11
N ASP A 98 9.76 -28.87 1.79
CA ASP A 98 11.08 -28.35 2.10
C ASP A 98 12.10 -28.72 1.00
N ARG A 99 12.77 -27.71 0.45
CA ARG A 99 13.78 -27.90 -0.60
C ARG A 99 15.01 -28.64 -0.09
N GLY A 100 15.45 -28.37 1.13
CA GLY A 100 16.61 -29.02 1.73
C GLY A 100 16.37 -30.53 1.88
N GLU A 101 15.22 -30.93 2.39
CA GLU A 101 14.83 -32.35 2.48
C GLU A 101 14.76 -33.00 1.09
N THR A 102 14.17 -32.31 0.10
CA THR A 102 14.08 -32.83 -1.27
C THR A 102 15.46 -33.08 -1.87
N LEU A 103 16.43 -32.16 -1.67
CA LEU A 103 17.80 -32.33 -2.14
C LEU A 103 18.54 -33.47 -1.42
N GLU A 104 18.31 -33.66 -0.13
CA GLU A 104 18.89 -34.79 0.61
C GLU A 104 18.29 -36.14 0.14
N PHE A 105 16.99 -36.21 -0.16
CA PHE A 105 16.38 -37.37 -0.78
C PHE A 105 17.01 -37.68 -2.14
N LEU A 106 17.19 -36.68 -2.98
CA LEU A 106 17.87 -36.83 -4.28
C LEU A 106 19.30 -37.35 -4.12
N LYS A 107 20.11 -36.72 -3.27
CA LYS A 107 21.52 -37.11 -3.04
C LYS A 107 21.62 -38.54 -2.51
N THR A 108 20.75 -38.92 -1.57
CA THR A 108 20.69 -40.27 -1.03
C THR A 108 20.35 -41.28 -2.11
N ALA A 109 19.30 -41.01 -2.90
CA ALA A 109 18.89 -41.90 -3.98
C ALA A 109 19.98 -42.05 -5.08
N LEU A 110 20.70 -40.97 -5.41
CA LEU A 110 21.80 -41.00 -6.35
C LEU A 110 22.99 -41.82 -5.80
N ARG A 111 23.34 -41.69 -4.52
CA ARG A 111 24.40 -42.50 -3.87
C ARG A 111 24.04 -43.98 -3.86
N GLU A 112 22.79 -44.33 -3.52
CA GLU A 112 22.30 -45.70 -3.59
C GLU A 112 22.32 -46.25 -5.03
N GLY A 113 22.08 -45.41 -6.03
CA GLY A 113 22.18 -45.71 -7.43
C GLY A 113 23.63 -45.78 -7.98
N GLY A 114 24.63 -45.70 -7.09
CA GLY A 114 26.06 -45.88 -7.42
C GLY A 114 26.77 -44.62 -7.90
N GLU A 115 26.15 -43.44 -7.77
CA GLU A 115 26.82 -42.18 -8.11
C GLU A 115 27.80 -41.78 -6.99
N THR A 116 29.04 -41.55 -7.40
CA THR A 116 30.11 -41.09 -6.52
C THR A 116 30.86 -39.96 -7.22
N GLY A 117 30.90 -38.77 -6.63
CA GLY A 117 31.68 -37.67 -7.23
C GLY A 117 31.34 -36.30 -6.67
N GLY A 118 32.17 -35.31 -6.97
CA GLY A 118 32.07 -33.95 -6.44
C GLY A 118 30.82 -33.19 -6.81
N LEU A 119 30.09 -33.60 -7.85
CA LEU A 119 28.81 -32.98 -8.23
C LEU A 119 27.68 -33.21 -7.22
N LEU A 120 27.75 -34.32 -6.45
CA LEU A 120 26.76 -34.58 -5.38
C LEU A 120 26.84 -33.54 -4.24
N ASP A 121 28.04 -33.04 -4.01
CA ASP A 121 28.35 -32.08 -2.95
C ASP A 121 28.66 -30.68 -3.56
N ALA A 122 28.06 -30.38 -4.72
CA ALA A 122 28.20 -29.09 -5.38
C ALA A 122 27.75 -27.97 -4.41
N PRO A 123 28.44 -26.81 -4.38
CA PRO A 123 28.08 -25.67 -3.57
C PRO A 123 26.61 -25.21 -3.81
N ALA A 124 25.96 -24.69 -2.77
CA ALA A 124 24.54 -24.32 -2.84
C ALA A 124 24.25 -23.24 -3.88
N ASP A 125 25.18 -22.31 -4.10
CA ASP A 125 25.11 -21.27 -5.13
C ASP A 125 25.15 -21.86 -6.54
N VAL A 126 26.01 -22.85 -6.77
CA VAL A 126 26.05 -23.60 -8.04
C VAL A 126 24.73 -24.32 -8.29
N VAL A 127 24.23 -25.08 -7.30
CA VAL A 127 22.94 -25.79 -7.40
C VAL A 127 21.81 -24.83 -7.72
N ARG A 128 21.81 -23.65 -7.08
CA ARG A 128 20.78 -22.63 -7.29
C ARG A 128 20.84 -22.03 -8.71
N LEU A 129 22.01 -21.80 -9.29
CA LEU A 129 22.12 -21.30 -10.66
C LEU A 129 21.58 -22.32 -11.68
N PHE A 130 21.84 -23.61 -11.49
CA PHE A 130 21.24 -24.65 -12.32
C PHE A 130 19.72 -24.74 -12.13
N ALA A 131 19.23 -24.61 -10.88
CA ALA A 131 17.79 -24.55 -10.60
C ALA A 131 17.13 -23.33 -11.24
N GLY A 132 17.80 -22.15 -11.21
CA GLY A 132 17.36 -20.93 -11.88
C GLY A 132 17.24 -21.09 -13.40
N LEU A 133 18.23 -21.72 -14.03
CA LEU A 133 18.14 -22.08 -15.45
C LEU A 133 16.98 -23.05 -15.72
N GLY A 134 16.79 -24.02 -14.84
CA GLY A 134 15.70 -24.98 -14.92
C GLY A 134 14.33 -24.34 -14.78
N PHE A 135 14.22 -23.36 -13.90
CA PHE A 135 13.00 -22.59 -13.75
C PHE A 135 12.72 -21.74 -15.00
N ALA A 136 13.74 -21.10 -15.55
CA ALA A 136 13.64 -20.39 -16.83
C ALA A 136 13.19 -21.30 -17.96
N TYR A 137 13.79 -22.49 -18.07
CA TYR A 137 13.41 -23.49 -19.08
C TYR A 137 11.93 -23.87 -18.93
N LEU A 138 11.51 -24.21 -17.71
CA LEU A 138 10.12 -24.58 -17.42
C LEU A 138 9.14 -23.48 -17.84
N LEU A 139 9.42 -22.22 -17.49
CA LEU A 139 8.56 -21.09 -17.80
C LEU A 139 8.51 -20.79 -19.30
N VAL A 140 9.66 -20.78 -19.99
CA VAL A 140 9.70 -20.53 -21.44
C VAL A 140 9.00 -21.65 -22.20
N ASP A 141 9.27 -22.93 -21.86
CA ASP A 141 8.66 -24.10 -22.48
C ASP A 141 7.13 -24.09 -22.31
N SER A 142 6.66 -23.79 -21.09
CA SER A 142 5.23 -23.71 -20.79
C SER A 142 4.55 -22.48 -21.44
N LEU A 143 5.29 -21.38 -21.68
CA LEU A 143 4.75 -20.22 -22.40
C LEU A 143 4.41 -20.55 -23.86
N PHE A 144 5.24 -21.33 -24.55
CA PHE A 144 4.92 -21.80 -25.90
C PHE A 144 3.59 -22.56 -25.92
N GLU A 145 3.38 -23.48 -24.98
CA GLU A 145 2.13 -24.21 -24.82
C GLU A 145 0.95 -23.28 -24.48
N ALA A 146 1.16 -22.35 -23.51
CA ALA A 146 0.15 -21.43 -23.04
C ALA A 146 -0.33 -20.43 -24.11
N MET A 147 0.52 -20.09 -25.05
CA MET A 147 0.24 -19.15 -26.14
C MET A 147 -0.11 -19.84 -27.47
N ASP A 148 -0.21 -21.17 -27.48
CA ASP A 148 -0.53 -22.00 -28.64
C ASP A 148 0.47 -21.77 -29.80
N HIS A 149 1.75 -21.67 -29.46
CA HIS A 149 2.83 -21.49 -30.41
C HIS A 149 3.69 -22.75 -30.54
N GLU A 150 4.19 -23.00 -31.75
CA GLU A 150 5.19 -24.03 -31.99
C GLU A 150 6.49 -23.69 -31.24
N LYS A 151 7.10 -24.72 -30.61
CA LYS A 151 8.36 -24.56 -29.87
C LYS A 151 9.50 -24.26 -30.83
N LEU A 152 10.06 -23.08 -30.72
CA LEU A 152 11.17 -22.59 -31.55
C LEU A 152 12.51 -22.57 -30.80
N LEU A 153 12.60 -23.31 -29.69
CA LEU A 153 13.85 -23.46 -28.93
C LEU A 153 14.83 -24.39 -29.70
N ASP A 154 16.08 -23.92 -29.90
CA ASP A 154 17.19 -24.81 -30.27
C ASP A 154 17.50 -25.78 -29.11
N GLY A 155 16.70 -26.82 -28.98
CA GLY A 155 16.81 -27.78 -27.88
C GLY A 155 18.13 -28.53 -27.85
N ALA A 156 18.72 -28.85 -29.00
CA ALA A 156 20.00 -29.56 -29.09
C ALA A 156 21.18 -28.65 -28.64
N GLY A 157 21.19 -27.41 -29.11
CA GLY A 157 22.20 -26.44 -28.69
C GLY A 157 22.05 -26.04 -27.21
N PHE A 158 20.84 -25.86 -26.74
CA PHE A 158 20.57 -25.59 -25.32
C PHE A 158 21.10 -26.71 -24.42
N TRP A 159 20.78 -27.98 -24.75
CA TRP A 159 21.23 -29.10 -23.96
C TRP A 159 22.76 -29.31 -24.04
N SER A 160 23.37 -29.04 -25.19
CA SER A 160 24.86 -29.06 -25.32
C SER A 160 25.52 -28.10 -24.35
N ASP A 161 24.96 -26.88 -24.20
CA ASP A 161 25.52 -25.90 -23.26
C ASP A 161 25.27 -26.34 -21.80
N VAL A 162 24.09 -26.87 -21.46
CA VAL A 162 23.81 -27.43 -20.13
C VAL A 162 24.78 -28.55 -19.78
N ALA A 163 25.03 -29.49 -20.71
CA ALA A 163 25.97 -30.60 -20.52
C ALA A 163 27.40 -30.09 -20.30
N SER A 164 27.83 -29.08 -21.07
CA SER A 164 29.11 -28.42 -20.89
C SER A 164 29.26 -27.73 -19.55
N ALA A 165 28.16 -27.06 -19.08
CA ALA A 165 28.11 -26.45 -17.75
C ALA A 165 28.26 -27.49 -16.62
N VAL A 166 27.61 -28.65 -16.74
CA VAL A 166 27.73 -29.76 -15.79
C VAL A 166 29.16 -30.32 -15.77
N GLU A 167 29.76 -30.51 -16.93
CA GLU A 167 31.13 -30.99 -17.04
C GLU A 167 32.13 -30.01 -16.40
N ALA A 168 31.99 -28.71 -16.70
CA ALA A 168 32.84 -27.65 -16.14
C ALA A 168 32.67 -27.56 -14.60
N ALA A 169 31.44 -27.62 -14.08
CA ALA A 169 31.18 -27.64 -12.64
C ALA A 169 31.83 -28.85 -11.95
N GLY A 170 31.85 -30.03 -12.60
CA GLY A 170 32.50 -31.22 -12.09
C GLY A 170 34.03 -31.14 -12.04
N LYS A 171 34.61 -30.26 -12.86
CA LYS A 171 36.06 -29.99 -12.93
C LYS A 171 36.50 -28.74 -12.17
N ALA A 172 35.55 -28.04 -11.50
CA ALA A 172 35.76 -26.72 -10.90
C ALA A 172 36.26 -25.65 -11.90
N GLU A 173 35.85 -25.78 -13.16
CA GLU A 173 36.07 -24.81 -14.22
C GLU A 173 34.92 -23.79 -14.30
N ASP A 174 35.03 -22.79 -15.21
CA ASP A 174 34.02 -21.75 -15.34
C ASP A 174 32.71 -22.26 -16.02
N TYR A 175 31.80 -22.81 -15.23
CA TYR A 175 30.51 -23.31 -15.69
C TYR A 175 29.53 -22.17 -16.04
N LEU A 176 29.74 -20.94 -15.52
CA LEU A 176 28.81 -19.81 -15.69
C LEU A 176 28.73 -19.36 -17.16
N ILE A 177 29.82 -19.45 -17.90
CA ILE A 177 29.85 -19.13 -19.33
C ILE A 177 28.86 -20.03 -20.09
N HIS A 178 28.83 -21.31 -19.79
CA HIS A 178 27.94 -22.28 -20.44
C HIS A 178 26.48 -22.11 -19.99
N LEU A 179 26.24 -21.83 -18.71
CA LEU A 179 24.88 -21.54 -18.24
C LEU A 179 24.32 -20.29 -18.90
N LYS A 180 25.14 -19.23 -19.08
CA LYS A 180 24.70 -18.01 -19.79
C LYS A 180 24.45 -18.29 -21.27
N ALA A 181 25.23 -19.11 -21.93
CA ALA A 181 24.99 -19.50 -23.32
C ALA A 181 23.66 -20.28 -23.48
N ALA A 182 23.35 -21.18 -22.53
CA ALA A 182 22.04 -21.83 -22.47
C ALA A 182 20.92 -20.83 -22.23
N ALA A 183 21.11 -19.87 -21.33
CA ALA A 183 20.14 -18.81 -21.02
C ALA A 183 19.86 -17.91 -22.24
N GLU A 184 20.87 -17.54 -23.02
CA GLU A 184 20.70 -16.77 -24.26
C GLU A 184 19.81 -17.49 -25.28
N LYS A 185 19.87 -18.82 -25.37
CA LYS A 185 18.98 -19.59 -26.24
C LYS A 185 17.52 -19.56 -25.76
N LEU A 186 17.30 -19.62 -24.44
CA LEU A 186 15.95 -19.44 -23.87
C LEU A 186 15.42 -18.02 -24.12
N GLN A 187 16.27 -17.01 -23.95
CA GLN A 187 15.90 -15.63 -24.24
C GLN A 187 15.53 -15.46 -25.73
N THR A 188 16.34 -15.96 -26.63
CA THR A 188 16.08 -15.91 -28.07
C THR A 188 14.76 -16.60 -28.43
N ALA A 189 14.47 -17.76 -27.83
CA ALA A 189 13.22 -18.47 -28.02
C ALA A 189 12.03 -17.63 -27.50
N ARG A 190 12.13 -17.05 -26.31
CA ARG A 190 11.11 -16.20 -25.73
C ARG A 190 10.83 -14.94 -26.59
N GLU A 191 11.85 -14.33 -27.14
CA GLU A 191 11.71 -13.15 -28.02
C GLU A 191 10.90 -13.43 -29.30
N GLN A 192 10.76 -14.69 -29.68
CA GLN A 192 9.88 -15.10 -30.79
C GLN A 192 8.42 -15.19 -30.38
N LEU A 193 8.12 -15.38 -29.08
CA LEU A 193 6.75 -15.36 -28.57
C LEU A 193 6.25 -13.93 -28.41
N PHE A 194 7.07 -13.05 -27.88
CA PHE A 194 6.78 -11.63 -27.72
C PHE A 194 8.08 -10.82 -27.68
N SER A 195 8.08 -9.70 -28.38
CA SER A 195 9.27 -8.86 -28.57
C SER A 195 9.62 -7.96 -27.38
N GLY A 196 8.71 -7.82 -26.42
CA GLY A 196 8.92 -7.02 -25.20
C GLY A 196 9.59 -7.81 -24.08
N SER A 197 10.00 -7.12 -23.02
CA SER A 197 10.42 -7.71 -21.76
C SER A 197 9.25 -7.78 -20.78
N VAL A 198 9.23 -8.78 -19.92
CA VAL A 198 8.39 -8.75 -18.72
C VAL A 198 9.11 -7.89 -17.67
N TYR A 199 8.39 -6.97 -17.05
CA TYR A 199 8.92 -6.19 -15.93
C TYR A 199 8.64 -6.91 -14.62
N TRP A 200 9.71 -7.21 -13.88
CA TRP A 200 9.64 -7.82 -12.56
C TRP A 200 9.77 -6.73 -11.51
N LEU A 201 8.77 -6.64 -10.64
CA LEU A 201 8.74 -5.72 -9.51
C LEU A 201 8.84 -6.52 -8.21
N ASP A 202 9.76 -6.15 -7.34
CA ASP A 202 9.95 -6.76 -6.03
C ASP A 202 9.55 -5.78 -4.94
N TRP A 203 8.49 -6.11 -4.19
CA TRP A 203 7.91 -5.22 -3.21
C TRP A 203 8.06 -5.77 -1.80
N VAL A 204 8.36 -4.87 -0.87
CA VAL A 204 8.35 -5.18 0.57
C VAL A 204 7.34 -4.28 1.26
N LEU A 205 6.34 -4.86 1.86
CA LEU A 205 5.40 -4.18 2.73
C LEU A 205 5.89 -4.31 4.18
N VAL A 206 6.33 -3.21 4.78
CA VAL A 206 6.76 -3.20 6.19
C VAL A 206 5.62 -2.72 7.07
N GLN A 207 5.23 -3.56 8.01
CA GLN A 207 4.22 -3.27 9.02
C GLN A 207 4.84 -3.15 10.42
N PRO A 208 4.17 -2.47 11.38
CA PRO A 208 4.67 -2.30 12.73
C PRO A 208 5.02 -3.59 13.49
N GLY A 209 4.41 -4.72 13.13
CA GLY A 209 4.69 -6.04 13.71
C GLY A 209 5.89 -6.77 13.11
N GLU A 210 6.45 -6.27 12.01
CA GLU A 210 7.44 -6.95 11.17
C GLU A 210 8.79 -6.23 11.10
N LEU A 211 9.04 -5.29 12.01
CA LEU A 211 10.25 -4.46 11.99
C LEU A 211 11.55 -5.26 12.08
N LYS A 212 11.51 -6.47 12.62
CA LYS A 212 12.69 -7.36 12.78
C LYS A 212 12.78 -8.46 11.70
N ALA A 213 11.84 -8.51 10.75
CA ALA A 213 11.92 -9.46 9.65
C ALA A 213 13.15 -9.17 8.77
N THR A 214 13.77 -10.19 8.20
CA THR A 214 14.92 -10.00 7.30
C THR A 214 14.48 -9.38 5.97
N TRP A 215 15.38 -8.59 5.36
CA TRP A 215 15.16 -8.13 4.00
C TRP A 215 15.20 -9.31 3.01
N PRO A 216 14.45 -9.24 1.90
CA PRO A 216 14.59 -10.24 0.85
C PRO A 216 16.00 -10.21 0.25
N GLU A 217 16.42 -11.35 -0.29
CA GLU A 217 17.75 -11.55 -0.85
C GLU A 217 18.06 -10.59 -2.03
N SER A 218 17.03 -10.11 -2.72
CA SER A 218 17.13 -9.10 -3.78
C SER A 218 17.86 -7.83 -3.33
N LEU A 219 17.60 -7.36 -2.11
CA LEU A 219 18.27 -6.17 -1.55
C LEU A 219 19.79 -6.38 -1.47
N ALA A 220 20.24 -7.54 -0.98
CA ALA A 220 21.67 -7.87 -0.90
C ALA A 220 22.31 -7.99 -2.27
N ARG A 221 21.60 -8.56 -3.27
CA ARG A 221 22.04 -8.73 -4.65
C ARG A 221 22.00 -7.44 -5.48
N GLY A 222 21.47 -6.34 -4.94
CA GLY A 222 21.34 -5.07 -5.68
C GLY A 222 20.27 -5.10 -6.77
N ILE A 223 19.31 -6.02 -6.68
CA ILE A 223 18.10 -6.04 -7.52
C ILE A 223 17.16 -4.93 -7.03
N PRO A 224 16.56 -4.14 -7.95
CA PRO A 224 15.66 -3.06 -7.57
C PRO A 224 14.50 -3.52 -6.69
N LEU A 225 14.26 -2.79 -5.60
CA LEU A 225 13.25 -3.08 -4.59
C LEU A 225 12.30 -1.89 -4.42
N THR A 226 11.02 -2.15 -4.23
CA THR A 226 10.02 -1.15 -3.87
C THR A 226 9.58 -1.36 -2.42
N LEU A 227 9.83 -0.37 -1.58
CA LEU A 227 9.47 -0.38 -0.16
C LEU A 227 8.13 0.34 0.04
N LEU A 228 7.15 -0.35 0.61
CA LEU A 228 5.86 0.21 1.02
C LEU A 228 5.83 0.27 2.55
N ALA A 229 5.76 1.48 3.11
CA ALA A 229 5.68 1.68 4.55
C ALA A 229 5.05 3.04 4.89
N SER A 230 4.43 3.15 6.07
CA SER A 230 4.02 4.44 6.62
C SER A 230 5.22 5.17 7.26
N GLY A 231 5.15 6.49 7.36
CA GLY A 231 6.19 7.30 8.00
C GLY A 231 6.49 6.86 9.42
N GLU A 232 5.46 6.64 10.25
CA GLU A 232 5.58 6.12 11.61
C GLU A 232 6.30 4.76 11.65
N THR A 233 6.00 3.89 10.68
CA THR A 233 6.68 2.58 10.59
C THR A 233 8.16 2.74 10.25
N LEU A 234 8.51 3.70 9.39
CA LEU A 234 9.92 4.00 9.05
C LEU A 234 10.69 4.60 10.23
N GLU A 235 10.09 5.51 10.99
CA GLU A 235 10.69 6.03 12.24
C GLU A 235 10.93 4.91 13.25
N ARG A 236 9.91 4.08 13.48
CA ARG A 236 10.04 2.92 14.37
C ARG A 236 11.08 1.90 13.88
N LEU A 237 11.20 1.71 12.57
CA LEU A 237 12.25 0.85 12.00
C LEU A 237 13.64 1.40 12.34
N ALA A 238 13.83 2.73 12.26
CA ALA A 238 15.09 3.37 12.62
C ALA A 238 15.41 3.26 14.13
N GLU A 239 14.39 3.32 14.99
CA GLU A 239 14.54 3.26 16.44
C GLU A 239 14.64 1.82 16.96
N GLU A 240 13.78 0.92 16.52
CA GLU A 240 13.62 -0.44 17.08
C GLU A 240 14.48 -1.50 16.37
N ALA A 241 14.91 -1.24 15.12
CA ALA A 241 15.75 -2.12 14.31
C ALA A 241 16.83 -1.34 13.52
N PRO A 242 17.74 -0.63 14.22
CA PRO A 242 18.69 0.30 13.60
C PRO A 242 19.65 -0.37 12.61
N GLU A 243 20.03 -1.62 12.81
CA GLU A 243 20.88 -2.36 11.88
C GLU A 243 20.16 -2.60 10.54
N ARG A 244 18.92 -3.05 10.60
CA ARG A 244 18.07 -3.26 9.43
C ARG A 244 17.79 -1.94 8.69
N PHE A 245 17.55 -0.86 9.45
CA PHE A 245 17.39 0.47 8.87
C PHE A 245 18.67 0.95 8.17
N ALA A 246 19.85 0.75 8.78
CA ALA A 246 21.13 1.13 8.20
C ALA A 246 21.43 0.35 6.91
N GLU A 247 21.11 -0.95 6.86
CA GLU A 247 21.22 -1.78 5.66
C GLU A 247 20.38 -1.22 4.51
N LEU A 248 19.11 -0.89 4.77
CA LEU A 248 18.22 -0.25 3.81
C LEU A 248 18.76 1.10 3.35
N LYS A 249 19.11 1.97 4.29
CA LYS A 249 19.60 3.33 4.01
C LYS A 249 20.87 3.32 3.17
N ALA A 250 21.75 2.35 3.35
CA ALA A 250 22.97 2.20 2.55
C ALA A 250 22.70 1.90 1.06
N LYS A 251 21.50 1.42 0.72
CA LYS A 251 21.10 1.13 -0.67
C LYS A 251 20.37 2.28 -1.35
N ILE A 252 20.01 3.33 -0.59
CA ILE A 252 19.32 4.52 -1.09
C ILE A 252 20.39 5.59 -1.33
N VAL A 253 20.65 5.90 -2.60
CA VAL A 253 21.61 6.92 -2.99
C VAL A 253 20.85 8.06 -3.64
N PRO A 254 20.85 9.27 -3.06
CA PRO A 254 20.27 10.45 -3.69
C PRO A 254 20.89 10.68 -5.08
N ASP A 255 20.06 11.12 -6.04
CA ASP A 255 20.47 11.50 -7.40
C ASP A 255 20.95 10.36 -8.33
N LEU A 256 20.90 9.11 -7.90
CA LEU A 256 21.12 7.94 -8.78
C LEU A 256 19.78 7.21 -9.04
N PRO A 257 19.66 6.44 -10.15
CA PRO A 257 18.54 5.54 -10.32
C PRO A 257 18.41 4.65 -9.09
N ALA A 258 17.32 4.81 -8.35
CA ALA A 258 17.18 4.19 -7.04
C ALA A 258 17.16 2.66 -7.17
N ASN A 259 18.04 1.98 -6.43
CA ASN A 259 17.91 0.54 -6.21
C ASN A 259 16.76 0.23 -5.22
N VAL A 260 16.30 1.25 -4.48
CA VAL A 260 15.17 1.14 -3.57
C VAL A 260 14.25 2.34 -3.78
N ASP A 261 13.02 2.09 -4.24
CA ASP A 261 11.96 3.08 -4.31
C ASP A 261 11.17 3.09 -3.01
N ILE A 262 11.06 4.25 -2.33
CA ILE A 262 10.24 4.39 -1.14
C ILE A 262 8.86 4.91 -1.53
N CYS A 263 7.84 4.08 -1.31
CA CYS A 263 6.43 4.41 -1.50
C CYS A 263 5.78 4.62 -0.14
N CYS A 264 5.38 5.86 0.13
CA CYS A 264 4.80 6.26 1.41
C CYS A 264 3.59 7.16 1.17
N GLY A 265 2.42 6.71 1.56
CA GLY A 265 1.14 7.41 1.35
C GLY A 265 0.49 7.90 2.63
N SER A 266 1.11 7.69 3.79
CA SER A 266 0.63 8.15 5.09
C SER A 266 1.76 8.20 6.11
N TYR A 267 1.68 9.16 7.03
CA TYR A 267 2.53 9.10 8.21
C TYR A 267 2.08 7.95 9.13
N ARG A 268 0.76 7.85 9.36
CA ARG A 268 0.15 6.80 10.18
C ARG A 268 -0.95 6.08 9.40
N GLU A 269 -0.96 4.75 9.48
CA GLU A 269 -2.03 3.92 8.96
C GLU A 269 -3.28 4.03 9.86
N ARG A 270 -4.30 4.73 9.36
CA ARG A 270 -5.54 5.01 10.09
C ARG A 270 -6.74 5.10 9.13
N ASP A 271 -7.95 5.14 9.67
CA ASP A 271 -9.21 5.23 8.89
C ASP A 271 -9.41 6.66 8.34
N ASP A 272 -8.53 7.11 7.46
CA ASP A 272 -8.54 8.47 6.92
C ASP A 272 -9.84 8.80 6.18
N ALA A 273 -10.52 7.80 5.59
CA ALA A 273 -11.83 7.99 4.96
C ALA A 273 -12.90 8.54 5.91
N LEU A 274 -12.76 8.32 7.22
CA LEU A 274 -13.66 8.83 8.27
C LEU A 274 -13.19 10.16 8.86
N LEU A 275 -12.05 10.69 8.41
CA LEU A 275 -11.44 11.91 8.92
C LEU A 275 -11.65 13.08 7.95
N PRO A 276 -11.65 14.32 8.46
CA PRO A 276 -11.75 15.49 7.61
C PRO A 276 -10.54 15.64 6.68
N PHE A 277 -10.75 16.40 5.63
CA PHE A 277 -9.77 16.68 4.59
C PHE A 277 -8.41 17.17 5.16
N GLU A 278 -8.45 18.09 6.10
CA GLU A 278 -7.26 18.68 6.72
C GLU A 278 -6.44 17.64 7.46
N SER A 279 -7.09 16.69 8.14
CA SER A 279 -6.42 15.55 8.80
C SER A 279 -5.74 14.63 7.80
N GLN A 280 -6.37 14.36 6.66
CA GLN A 280 -5.80 13.54 5.60
C GLN A 280 -4.60 14.25 4.95
N LEU A 281 -4.70 15.56 4.70
CA LEU A 281 -3.58 16.36 4.18
C LEU A 281 -2.39 16.38 5.15
N TRP A 282 -2.65 16.52 6.45
CA TRP A 282 -1.58 16.44 7.46
C TRP A 282 -0.86 15.10 7.37
N ASN A 283 -1.60 13.99 7.30
CA ASN A 283 -1.05 12.63 7.22
C ASN A 283 -0.17 12.43 5.98
N LEU A 284 -0.58 12.97 4.82
CA LEU A 284 0.19 12.93 3.57
C LEU A 284 1.46 13.80 3.63
N ARG A 285 1.36 15.02 4.18
CA ARG A 285 2.51 15.94 4.30
C ARG A 285 3.56 15.39 5.26
N GLN A 286 3.11 14.91 6.42
CA GLN A 286 4.00 14.33 7.42
C GLN A 286 4.70 13.08 6.89
N ALA A 287 4.02 12.25 6.08
CA ALA A 287 4.62 11.09 5.42
C ALA A 287 5.82 11.50 4.55
N ARG A 288 5.64 12.49 3.68
CA ARG A 288 6.70 12.98 2.80
C ARG A 288 7.86 13.58 3.59
N GLN A 289 7.54 14.40 4.61
CA GLN A 289 8.57 15.01 5.46
C GLN A 289 9.40 13.94 6.17
N THR A 290 8.76 12.91 6.74
CA THR A 290 9.47 11.81 7.41
C THR A 290 10.41 11.05 6.45
N VAL A 291 9.97 10.74 5.24
CA VAL A 291 10.85 10.10 4.24
C VAL A 291 12.04 10.98 3.91
N HIS A 292 11.81 12.28 3.70
CA HIS A 292 12.89 13.24 3.45
C HIS A 292 13.88 13.30 4.61
N ASP A 293 13.39 13.40 5.84
CA ASP A 293 14.25 13.54 7.04
C ASP A 293 15.08 12.27 7.31
N LEU A 294 14.50 11.08 7.09
CA LEU A 294 15.18 9.82 7.33
C LEU A 294 16.19 9.46 6.23
N PHE A 295 15.84 9.70 4.96
CA PHE A 295 16.59 9.19 3.82
C PHE A 295 17.19 10.27 2.91
N GLY A 296 16.78 11.52 3.01
CA GLY A 296 17.23 12.61 2.14
C GLY A 296 16.66 12.54 0.71
N VAL A 297 15.60 11.75 0.49
CA VAL A 297 14.94 11.60 -0.81
C VAL A 297 13.46 11.95 -0.73
N GLU A 298 12.86 12.28 -1.87
CA GLU A 298 11.43 12.53 -1.98
C GLU A 298 10.67 11.25 -2.35
N THR A 299 9.56 10.96 -1.65
CA THR A 299 8.62 9.95 -2.13
C THR A 299 7.69 10.54 -3.18
N ASN A 300 7.68 9.93 -4.36
CA ASN A 300 6.86 10.36 -5.49
C ASN A 300 5.68 9.43 -5.75
N THR A 301 5.63 8.29 -5.06
CA THR A 301 4.60 7.26 -5.22
C THR A 301 3.79 7.10 -3.93
N TYR A 302 2.50 7.31 -4.05
CA TYR A 302 1.54 7.06 -2.98
C TYR A 302 1.29 5.56 -2.87
N ALA A 303 1.52 5.00 -1.69
CA ALA A 303 1.13 3.63 -1.36
C ALA A 303 0.77 3.53 0.13
N ARG A 304 -0.24 2.73 0.45
CA ARG A 304 -0.69 2.50 1.84
C ARG A 304 -1.12 1.06 2.04
N HIS A 305 -0.89 0.55 3.24
CA HIS A 305 -1.47 -0.73 3.67
C HIS A 305 -2.97 -0.57 3.94
N LYS A 306 -3.36 0.41 4.73
CA LYS A 306 -4.76 0.69 5.04
C LYS A 306 -5.38 1.59 3.98
N SER A 307 -6.39 1.09 3.29
CA SER A 307 -7.05 1.80 2.20
C SER A 307 -7.70 3.10 2.66
N ALA A 308 -7.47 4.16 1.89
CA ALA A 308 -8.09 5.47 2.07
C ALA A 308 -8.34 6.13 0.70
N PHE A 309 -8.76 5.32 -0.26
CA PHE A 309 -9.01 5.78 -1.62
C PHE A 309 -10.35 6.52 -1.71
N HIS A 310 -10.37 7.58 -2.50
CA HIS A 310 -11.57 8.33 -2.84
C HIS A 310 -11.37 9.13 -4.13
N PRO A 311 -12.43 9.57 -4.84
CA PRO A 311 -12.30 10.20 -6.17
C PRO A 311 -11.47 11.49 -6.21
N GLN A 312 -11.33 12.20 -5.10
CA GLN A 312 -10.58 13.46 -5.03
C GLN A 312 -9.08 13.24 -4.78
N LEU A 313 -8.68 12.04 -4.37
CA LEU A 313 -7.30 11.76 -3.96
C LEU A 313 -6.26 12.07 -5.05
N PRO A 314 -6.46 11.77 -6.33
CA PRO A 314 -5.49 12.09 -7.38
C PRO A 314 -5.14 13.57 -7.46
N SER A 315 -6.14 14.45 -7.33
CA SER A 315 -5.91 15.91 -7.29
C SER A 315 -5.03 16.32 -6.11
N TRP A 316 -5.28 15.75 -4.92
CA TRP A 316 -4.48 16.06 -3.73
C TRP A 316 -3.05 15.55 -3.86
N LEU A 317 -2.89 14.33 -4.37
CA LEU A 317 -1.58 13.74 -4.59
C LEU A 317 -0.71 14.61 -5.48
N GLN A 318 -1.26 15.08 -6.60
CA GLN A 318 -0.53 15.97 -7.50
C GLN A 318 -0.14 17.30 -6.84
N HIS A 319 -1.06 17.92 -6.10
CA HIS A 319 -0.77 19.16 -5.38
C HIS A 319 0.29 19.00 -4.29
N LEU A 320 0.42 17.81 -3.73
CA LEU A 320 1.45 17.46 -2.74
C LEU A 320 2.74 16.95 -3.37
N GLY A 321 2.82 16.86 -4.70
CA GLY A 321 4.04 16.44 -5.42
C GLY A 321 4.18 14.94 -5.63
N TYR A 322 3.15 14.14 -5.33
CA TYR A 322 3.10 12.75 -5.78
C TYR A 322 2.80 12.70 -7.29
N ARG A 323 3.45 11.81 -7.98
CA ARG A 323 3.27 11.59 -9.43
C ARG A 323 2.57 10.28 -9.75
N HIS A 324 2.74 9.30 -8.85
CA HIS A 324 2.28 7.94 -9.04
C HIS A 324 1.51 7.45 -7.81
N ALA A 325 0.73 6.38 -8.01
CA ALA A 325 0.00 5.73 -6.93
C ALA A 325 0.01 4.21 -7.09
N VAL A 326 -0.07 3.50 -5.96
CA VAL A 326 -0.42 2.08 -5.91
C VAL A 326 -1.89 1.99 -5.57
N LEU A 327 -2.72 1.72 -6.57
CA LEU A 327 -4.17 1.54 -6.42
C LEU A 327 -4.47 0.04 -6.26
N VAL A 328 -4.03 -0.49 -5.11
CA VAL A 328 -4.20 -1.88 -4.70
C VAL A 328 -4.71 -1.91 -3.27
N SER A 329 -5.67 -2.79 -2.98
CA SER A 329 -6.16 -3.03 -1.62
C SER A 329 -5.32 -4.11 -0.94
N PHE A 330 -4.72 -3.79 0.21
CA PHE A 330 -3.99 -4.74 1.06
C PHE A 330 -4.78 -5.13 2.33
N ASP A 331 -5.91 -4.47 2.59
CA ASP A 331 -6.75 -4.63 3.78
C ASP A 331 -8.17 -5.12 3.45
N GLY A 332 -8.41 -5.59 2.22
CA GLY A 332 -9.71 -6.09 1.78
C GLY A 332 -10.74 -5.01 1.43
N ALA A 333 -10.35 -3.74 1.42
CA ALA A 333 -11.23 -2.66 0.95
C ALA A 333 -11.60 -2.84 -0.53
N THR A 334 -12.81 -2.44 -0.89
CA THR A 334 -13.27 -2.46 -2.28
C THR A 334 -12.64 -1.31 -3.05
N ILE A 335 -12.08 -1.64 -4.21
CA ILE A 335 -11.54 -0.70 -5.19
C ILE A 335 -12.10 -1.05 -6.58
N PRO A 336 -12.10 -0.12 -7.54
CA PRO A 336 -12.54 -0.41 -8.90
C PRO A 336 -11.73 -1.54 -9.53
N THR A 337 -12.43 -2.44 -10.24
CA THR A 337 -11.77 -3.50 -11.02
C THR A 337 -11.22 -2.91 -12.30
N LEU A 338 -9.92 -2.98 -12.50
CA LEU A 338 -9.20 -2.47 -13.65
C LEU A 338 -8.63 -3.62 -14.48
N ARG A 339 -8.60 -3.45 -15.81
CA ARG A 339 -8.15 -4.52 -16.70
C ARG A 339 -6.63 -4.54 -16.91
N GLY A 340 -6.02 -3.35 -16.98
CA GLY A 340 -4.58 -3.21 -17.17
C GLY A 340 -3.81 -3.24 -15.85
N THR A 341 -2.48 -3.36 -15.93
CA THR A 341 -1.57 -3.28 -14.77
C THR A 341 -1.30 -1.85 -14.37
N ALA A 342 -1.37 -0.92 -15.32
CA ALA A 342 -1.22 0.51 -15.08
C ALA A 342 -2.43 1.26 -15.62
N ALA A 343 -2.78 2.34 -14.95
CA ALA A 343 -3.92 3.14 -15.31
C ALA A 343 -3.66 4.62 -15.03
N ASN A 344 -4.22 5.49 -15.86
CA ASN A 344 -4.21 6.92 -15.61
C ASN A 344 -5.42 7.28 -14.75
N TRP A 345 -5.20 7.58 -13.48
CA TRP A 345 -6.23 7.82 -12.47
C TRP A 345 -6.54 9.31 -12.34
N PRO A 346 -7.67 9.81 -12.89
CA PRO A 346 -8.01 11.22 -12.89
C PRO A 346 -8.70 11.66 -11.59
N GLY A 347 -8.39 12.88 -11.17
CA GLY A 347 -9.15 13.61 -10.17
C GLY A 347 -10.26 14.46 -10.80
N PRO A 348 -11.14 15.05 -9.97
CA PRO A 348 -12.26 15.88 -10.45
C PRO A 348 -11.82 17.20 -11.11
N ASP A 349 -10.59 17.65 -10.90
CA ASP A 349 -9.98 18.81 -11.54
C ASP A 349 -9.38 18.49 -12.92
N GLY A 350 -9.51 17.25 -13.39
CA GLY A 350 -8.97 16.76 -14.65
C GLY A 350 -7.48 16.43 -14.62
N LYS A 351 -6.80 16.62 -13.49
CA LYS A 351 -5.44 16.14 -13.28
C LYS A 351 -5.47 14.67 -12.97
N ALA A 352 -4.42 13.97 -13.34
CA ALA A 352 -4.33 12.53 -13.12
C ALA A 352 -2.96 12.13 -12.57
N VAL A 353 -2.90 11.00 -11.87
CA VAL A 353 -1.68 10.31 -11.49
C VAL A 353 -1.64 8.95 -12.16
N ASP A 354 -0.45 8.48 -12.53
CA ASP A 354 -0.30 7.12 -13.03
C ASP A 354 -0.38 6.15 -11.85
N ALA A 355 -1.25 5.14 -11.97
CA ALA A 355 -1.53 4.20 -10.91
C ALA A 355 -1.18 2.77 -11.32
N PHE A 356 -0.47 2.06 -10.44
CA PHE A 356 -0.30 0.61 -10.54
C PHE A 356 -1.52 -0.07 -9.91
N THR A 357 -2.14 -1.01 -10.61
CA THR A 357 -3.49 -1.53 -10.27
C THR A 357 -3.58 -3.04 -10.13
N ARG A 358 -2.50 -3.77 -10.45
CA ARG A 358 -2.48 -5.23 -10.33
C ARG A 358 -2.08 -5.65 -8.91
N THR A 359 -2.86 -6.55 -8.32
CA THR A 359 -2.51 -7.13 -7.02
C THR A 359 -1.19 -7.91 -7.14
N PRO A 360 -0.18 -7.60 -6.32
CA PRO A 360 1.07 -8.32 -6.32
C PRO A 360 0.91 -9.74 -5.76
N LEU A 361 1.75 -10.65 -6.23
CA LEU A 361 1.74 -12.06 -5.84
C LEU A 361 2.58 -12.26 -4.56
N PRO A 362 2.08 -13.00 -3.55
CA PRO A 362 2.84 -13.26 -2.33
C PRO A 362 4.12 -14.07 -2.62
N ALA A 363 5.26 -13.58 -2.18
CA ALA A 363 6.54 -14.24 -2.41
C ALA A 363 6.77 -15.45 -1.48
N ASP A 364 6.04 -15.53 -0.39
CA ASP A 364 6.05 -16.65 0.59
C ASP A 364 5.09 -17.78 0.23
N ASP A 365 4.21 -17.61 -0.78
CA ASP A 365 3.23 -18.60 -1.17
C ASP A 365 3.75 -19.49 -2.32
N PRO A 366 3.88 -20.81 -2.13
CA PRO A 366 4.24 -21.76 -3.20
C PRO A 366 3.32 -21.69 -4.42
N HIS A 367 2.03 -21.34 -4.23
CA HIS A 367 1.07 -21.22 -5.34
C HIS A 367 1.46 -20.10 -6.32
N THR A 368 2.11 -19.05 -5.84
CA THR A 368 2.62 -17.96 -6.69
C THR A 368 3.53 -18.52 -7.78
N PHE A 369 4.47 -19.38 -7.42
CA PHE A 369 5.46 -19.93 -8.34
C PHE A 369 4.90 -21.08 -9.17
N PHE A 370 4.04 -21.92 -8.60
CA PHE A 370 3.34 -22.98 -9.33
C PHE A 370 2.39 -22.42 -10.40
N ASN A 371 1.67 -21.34 -10.08
CA ASN A 371 0.76 -20.66 -11.02
C ASN A 371 1.43 -19.55 -11.85
N LEU A 372 2.74 -19.38 -11.75
CA LEU A 372 3.45 -18.25 -12.36
C LEU A 372 3.26 -18.18 -13.88
N ILE A 373 3.19 -19.32 -14.55
CA ILE A 373 2.97 -19.37 -15.99
C ILE A 373 1.61 -18.79 -16.40
N TYR A 374 0.57 -19.03 -15.60
CA TYR A 374 -0.73 -18.41 -15.80
C TYR A 374 -0.64 -16.89 -15.70
N HIS A 375 0.04 -16.36 -14.66
CA HIS A 375 0.21 -14.93 -14.45
C HIS A 375 1.06 -14.28 -15.55
N LEU A 376 2.12 -14.95 -16.00
CA LEU A 376 2.95 -14.50 -17.12
C LEU A 376 2.16 -14.42 -18.42
N ARG A 377 1.40 -15.47 -18.76
CA ARG A 377 0.53 -15.46 -19.93
C ARG A 377 -0.49 -14.33 -19.90
N GLU A 378 -1.14 -14.12 -18.75
CA GLU A 378 -2.10 -13.03 -18.56
C GLU A 378 -1.43 -11.66 -18.76
N ALA A 379 -0.24 -11.45 -18.19
CA ALA A 379 0.52 -10.22 -18.34
C ALA A 379 0.90 -9.99 -19.82
N VAL A 380 1.50 -10.97 -20.47
CA VAL A 380 1.94 -10.87 -21.88
C VAL A 380 0.76 -10.66 -22.84
N SER A 381 -0.40 -11.26 -22.54
CA SER A 381 -1.58 -11.17 -23.42
C SER A 381 -2.41 -9.92 -23.24
N LYS A 382 -2.38 -9.28 -22.07
CA LYS A 382 -3.32 -8.20 -21.71
C LYS A 382 -2.66 -6.87 -21.45
N ASP A 383 -1.40 -6.83 -21.05
CA ASP A 383 -0.73 -5.60 -20.68
C ASP A 383 0.09 -5.02 -21.85
N ALA A 384 0.04 -3.71 -22.02
CA ALA A 384 0.94 -3.00 -22.94
C ALA A 384 2.42 -3.13 -22.49
N ALA A 385 2.64 -3.19 -21.17
CA ALA A 385 3.91 -3.48 -20.53
C ALA A 385 3.73 -4.68 -19.59
N PRO A 386 4.00 -5.91 -20.06
CA PRO A 386 3.82 -7.12 -19.23
C PRO A 386 4.56 -7.01 -17.91
N THR A 387 3.85 -7.22 -16.80
CA THR A 387 4.42 -6.96 -15.46
C THR A 387 3.99 -8.02 -14.45
N ILE A 388 4.94 -8.49 -13.67
CA ILE A 388 4.73 -9.34 -12.50
C ILE A 388 5.29 -8.61 -11.29
N ALA A 389 4.46 -8.39 -10.29
CA ALA A 389 4.88 -7.86 -8.98
C ALA A 389 4.84 -8.97 -7.94
N LEU A 390 5.93 -9.16 -7.22
CA LEU A 390 6.02 -10.01 -6.03
C LEU A 390 5.96 -9.12 -4.78
N ILE A 391 5.41 -9.64 -3.69
CA ILE A 391 5.32 -8.90 -2.42
C ILE A 391 5.76 -9.76 -1.23
N HIS A 392 6.63 -9.19 -0.40
CA HIS A 392 7.08 -9.74 0.87
C HIS A 392 6.34 -9.07 2.03
N LYS A 393 5.77 -9.88 2.93
CA LYS A 393 5.00 -9.44 4.10
C LYS A 393 5.54 -10.06 5.40
N GLY A 394 6.82 -9.83 5.68
CA GLY A 394 7.46 -10.28 6.92
C GLY A 394 7.77 -11.77 7.03
N LEU A 395 7.22 -12.62 6.18
CA LEU A 395 7.53 -14.04 6.13
C LEU A 395 8.72 -14.30 5.18
N PRO A 396 9.52 -15.35 5.43
CA PRO A 396 10.54 -15.78 4.47
C PRO A 396 9.88 -16.14 3.12
N PRO A 397 10.48 -15.76 1.99
CA PRO A 397 9.96 -16.15 0.70
C PRO A 397 10.08 -17.67 0.49
N PHE A 398 9.22 -18.23 -0.36
CA PHE A 398 9.35 -19.60 -0.81
C PHE A 398 10.63 -19.76 -1.64
N GLU A 399 11.30 -20.92 -1.56
CA GLU A 399 12.65 -21.14 -2.12
C GLU A 399 12.75 -20.84 -3.62
N ALA A 400 11.67 -21.06 -4.38
CA ALA A 400 11.64 -20.75 -5.81
C ALA A 400 11.84 -19.25 -6.13
N TYR A 401 11.61 -18.37 -5.15
CA TYR A 401 11.99 -16.96 -5.29
C TYR A 401 13.51 -16.80 -5.45
N GLY A 402 14.31 -17.53 -4.68
CA GLY A 402 15.77 -17.55 -4.84
C GLY A 402 16.22 -18.08 -6.20
N ASP A 403 15.52 -19.06 -6.76
CA ASP A 403 15.77 -19.58 -8.10
C ASP A 403 15.41 -18.54 -9.18
N LEU A 404 14.34 -17.76 -8.97
CA LEU A 404 13.97 -16.65 -9.85
C LEU A 404 15.05 -15.55 -9.87
N LEU A 405 15.63 -15.24 -8.69
CA LEU A 405 16.76 -14.30 -8.60
C LEU A 405 18.03 -14.87 -9.28
N ALA A 406 18.29 -16.18 -9.14
CA ALA A 406 19.39 -16.85 -9.81
C ALA A 406 19.22 -16.85 -11.35
N MET A 407 17.99 -16.99 -11.83
CA MET A 407 17.68 -16.82 -13.26
C MET A 407 18.10 -15.42 -13.76
N ALA A 408 17.88 -14.37 -12.98
CA ALA A 408 18.25 -13.01 -13.35
C ALA A 408 19.78 -12.82 -13.48
N GLU A 409 20.59 -13.59 -12.74
CA GLU A 409 22.05 -13.57 -12.87
C GLU A 409 22.55 -14.17 -14.20
N LEU A 410 21.76 -15.06 -14.80
CA LEU A 410 22.07 -15.68 -16.07
C LEU A 410 21.73 -14.77 -17.27
N GLY A 411 20.85 -13.81 -17.09
CA GLY A 411 20.43 -12.85 -18.10
C GLY A 411 18.94 -12.50 -18.04
N PRO A 412 18.47 -11.55 -18.87
CA PRO A 412 17.08 -11.13 -18.91
C PRO A 412 16.18 -12.11 -19.70
N ILE A 413 16.23 -13.40 -19.37
CA ILE A 413 15.56 -14.48 -20.12
C ILE A 413 14.08 -14.17 -20.32
N LEU A 414 13.36 -13.86 -19.25
CA LEU A 414 11.95 -13.46 -19.31
C LEU A 414 11.77 -11.94 -19.32
N GLY A 415 12.72 -11.19 -18.79
CA GLY A 415 12.68 -9.74 -18.72
C GLY A 415 13.54 -9.16 -17.60
N ASP A 416 13.24 -7.93 -17.20
CA ASP A 416 14.11 -7.13 -16.36
C ASP A 416 13.47 -6.82 -15.00
N TRP A 417 14.28 -6.88 -13.94
CA TRP A 417 13.90 -6.37 -12.63
C TRP A 417 14.04 -4.85 -12.59
N ILE A 418 12.97 -4.17 -12.24
CA ILE A 418 12.94 -2.71 -12.15
C ILE A 418 12.24 -2.24 -10.88
N GLY A 419 12.58 -1.04 -10.42
CA GLY A 419 11.82 -0.34 -9.38
C GLY A 419 10.54 0.26 -9.93
N LEU A 420 9.56 0.50 -9.04
CA LEU A 420 8.24 1.02 -9.43
C LEU A 420 8.33 2.42 -10.06
N GLY A 421 9.25 3.27 -9.59
CA GLY A 421 9.48 4.60 -10.17
C GLY A 421 9.95 4.54 -11.62
N ARG A 422 10.88 3.63 -11.94
CA ARG A 422 11.33 3.39 -13.31
C ARG A 422 10.23 2.75 -14.16
N TYR A 423 9.45 1.84 -13.59
CA TYR A 423 8.31 1.26 -14.28
C TYR A 423 7.36 2.33 -14.83
N PHE A 424 7.01 3.32 -14.02
CA PHE A 424 6.16 4.42 -14.47
C PHE A 424 6.82 5.32 -15.51
N THR A 425 8.13 5.47 -15.50
CA THR A 425 8.86 6.30 -16.45
C THR A 425 9.08 5.60 -17.80
N ASP A 426 9.47 4.33 -17.76
CA ASP A 426 10.00 3.61 -18.91
C ASP A 426 8.94 2.73 -19.60
N ALA A 427 7.96 2.23 -18.85
CA ALA A 427 7.06 1.18 -19.28
C ALA A 427 5.62 1.61 -19.53
N VAL A 428 5.18 2.76 -19.00
CA VAL A 428 3.74 3.04 -18.92
C VAL A 428 3.24 4.03 -19.96
N SER A 429 2.33 3.54 -20.81
CA SER A 429 1.18 4.31 -21.23
C SER A 429 -0.05 3.66 -20.57
N GLY A 430 -0.49 4.20 -19.45
CA GLY A 430 -1.62 3.62 -18.71
C GLY A 430 -2.94 3.73 -19.46
N ASP A 431 -3.79 2.74 -19.28
CA ASP A 431 -5.19 2.83 -19.71
C ASP A 431 -5.87 3.97 -18.96
N TYR A 432 -6.70 4.73 -19.67
CA TYR A 432 -7.46 5.81 -19.04
C TYR A 432 -8.59 5.23 -18.17
N ILE A 433 -8.59 5.57 -16.89
CA ILE A 433 -9.69 5.24 -15.98
C ILE A 433 -10.77 6.33 -16.15
N GLY A 434 -12.03 5.91 -16.34
CA GLY A 434 -13.18 6.83 -16.30
C GLY A 434 -13.31 7.53 -14.95
N ALA A 435 -14.11 8.58 -14.89
CA ALA A 435 -14.40 9.31 -13.66
C ALA A 435 -14.98 8.36 -12.59
N GLN A 436 -14.38 8.36 -11.42
CA GLN A 436 -14.73 7.49 -10.30
C GLN A 436 -15.82 8.13 -9.46
N GLN A 437 -16.69 7.30 -8.90
CA GLN A 437 -17.72 7.71 -7.94
C GLN A 437 -17.29 7.35 -6.52
N ALA A 438 -17.92 7.94 -5.52
CA ALA A 438 -17.58 7.69 -4.12
C ALA A 438 -17.84 6.23 -3.70
N ASP A 439 -18.84 5.58 -4.28
CA ASP A 439 -19.23 4.19 -4.05
C ASP A 439 -18.37 3.16 -4.79
N ASP A 440 -17.48 3.59 -5.69
CA ASP A 440 -16.45 2.72 -6.25
C ASP A 440 -15.38 2.30 -5.21
N PHE A 441 -15.29 3.05 -4.10
CA PHE A 441 -14.33 2.82 -3.03
C PHE A 441 -15.07 2.58 -1.71
N PHE A 442 -14.84 1.46 -1.08
CA PHE A 442 -15.45 1.13 0.20
C PHE A 442 -14.46 0.43 1.13
N ALA A 443 -14.40 0.90 2.37
CA ALA A 443 -13.68 0.25 3.45
C ALA A 443 -14.58 0.18 4.70
N ASP A 444 -14.78 -1.00 5.24
CA ASP A 444 -15.66 -1.24 6.39
C ASP A 444 -14.97 -0.94 7.73
N SER A 445 -14.45 0.28 7.84
CA SER A 445 -13.62 0.70 8.97
C SER A 445 -14.35 0.72 10.30
N LEU A 446 -15.68 0.98 10.32
CA LEU A 446 -16.44 1.04 11.57
C LEU A 446 -16.80 -0.36 12.08
N ASP A 447 -17.19 -1.27 11.18
CA ASP A 447 -17.50 -2.65 11.53
C ASP A 447 -16.26 -3.41 11.99
N ASP A 448 -15.13 -3.22 11.31
CA ASP A 448 -13.82 -3.76 11.73
C ASP A 448 -13.44 -3.32 13.16
N ARG A 449 -13.72 -2.08 13.54
CA ARG A 449 -13.47 -1.60 14.91
C ARG A 449 -14.36 -2.26 15.95
N VAL A 450 -15.57 -2.62 15.61
CA VAL A 450 -16.50 -3.34 16.49
C VAL A 450 -16.12 -4.81 16.58
N THR A 451 -15.90 -5.46 15.45
CA THR A 451 -15.70 -6.90 15.35
C THR A 451 -14.27 -7.31 15.77
N ASN A 452 -13.26 -6.72 15.16
CA ASN A 452 -11.86 -7.07 15.38
C ASN A 452 -11.19 -6.18 16.44
N GLY A 453 -11.56 -4.90 16.49
CA GLY A 453 -11.03 -3.96 17.47
C GLY A 453 -11.71 -4.03 18.85
N HIS A 454 -12.78 -4.82 19.02
CA HIS A 454 -13.58 -4.97 20.25
C HIS A 454 -14.00 -3.62 20.86
N ARG A 455 -14.34 -2.65 20.02
CA ARG A 455 -14.76 -1.31 20.46
C ARG A 455 -16.27 -1.14 20.35
N PRO A 456 -16.99 -1.12 21.49
CA PRO A 456 -18.45 -1.01 21.48
C PRO A 456 -18.95 0.37 20.99
N ASP A 457 -18.10 1.40 21.04
CA ASP A 457 -18.40 2.75 20.55
C ASP A 457 -17.34 3.21 19.55
N PRO A 458 -17.48 2.87 18.26
CA PRO A 458 -16.53 3.27 17.23
C PRO A 458 -16.71 4.74 16.77
N VAL A 459 -17.84 5.40 17.05
CA VAL A 459 -18.20 6.71 16.50
C VAL A 459 -17.74 7.88 17.38
N SER A 460 -17.85 7.76 18.70
CA SER A 460 -17.56 8.88 19.62
C SER A 460 -16.12 9.37 19.54
N GLY A 461 -15.17 8.48 19.24
CA GLY A 461 -13.77 8.85 19.03
C GLY A 461 -13.60 9.79 17.84
N PHE A 462 -14.18 9.43 16.70
CA PHE A 462 -14.15 10.27 15.49
C PHE A 462 -14.89 11.60 15.71
N SER A 463 -16.01 11.59 16.42
CA SER A 463 -16.76 12.80 16.75
C SER A 463 -15.93 13.76 17.61
N ARG A 464 -15.17 13.25 18.60
CA ARG A 464 -14.25 14.07 19.41
C ARG A 464 -13.12 14.64 18.56
N GLN A 465 -12.47 13.81 17.76
CA GLN A 465 -11.39 14.25 16.85
C GLN A 465 -11.90 15.32 15.88
N LEU A 466 -13.07 15.13 15.28
CA LEU A 466 -13.68 16.10 14.36
C LEU A 466 -13.91 17.46 15.04
N ARG A 467 -14.38 17.47 16.28
CA ARG A 467 -14.59 18.72 17.03
C ARG A 467 -13.28 19.43 17.30
N LEU A 468 -12.25 18.72 17.77
CA LEU A 468 -10.93 19.29 18.00
C LEU A 468 -10.31 19.83 16.70
N ARG A 469 -10.41 19.07 15.62
CA ARG A 469 -9.91 19.49 14.32
C ARG A 469 -10.61 20.76 13.82
N ARG A 470 -11.92 20.85 13.91
CA ARG A 470 -12.69 22.05 13.52
C ARG A 470 -12.33 23.29 14.33
N ARG A 471 -12.03 23.13 15.60
CA ARG A 471 -11.52 24.23 16.44
C ARG A 471 -10.12 24.64 16.03
N LEU A 472 -9.23 23.68 15.80
CA LEU A 472 -7.89 23.95 15.32
C LEU A 472 -7.93 24.71 13.97
N ASP A 473 -8.75 24.26 13.01
CA ASP A 473 -8.91 24.94 11.71
C ASP A 473 -9.41 26.37 11.87
N SER A 474 -10.30 26.61 12.84
CA SER A 474 -10.77 27.96 13.20
C SER A 474 -9.62 28.82 13.73
N ALA A 475 -8.80 28.28 14.64
CA ALA A 475 -7.65 28.97 15.20
C ALA A 475 -6.57 29.28 14.13
N LEU A 476 -6.28 28.31 13.25
CA LEU A 476 -5.37 28.51 12.12
C LEU A 476 -5.87 29.61 11.16
N THR A 477 -7.18 29.64 10.91
CA THR A 477 -7.80 30.70 10.09
C THR A 477 -7.67 32.08 10.75
N LEU A 478 -7.91 32.19 12.06
CA LEU A 478 -7.71 33.43 12.80
C LEU A 478 -6.24 33.87 12.78
N ALA A 479 -5.30 32.92 12.91
CA ALA A 479 -3.86 33.21 12.80
C ALA A 479 -3.51 33.73 11.40
N ALA A 480 -4.04 33.13 10.35
CA ALA A 480 -3.82 33.55 8.97
C ALA A 480 -4.39 34.97 8.71
N LEU A 481 -5.60 35.26 9.21
CA LEU A 481 -6.21 36.60 9.13
C LEU A 481 -5.36 37.64 9.89
N HIS A 482 -4.92 37.30 11.10
CA HIS A 482 -4.05 38.18 11.88
C HIS A 482 -2.74 38.47 11.13
N ARG A 483 -2.07 37.45 10.59
CA ARG A 483 -0.84 37.58 9.80
C ARG A 483 -1.03 38.47 8.57
N THR A 484 -2.17 38.32 7.87
CA THR A 484 -2.49 39.15 6.69
C THR A 484 -2.64 40.65 7.03
N LEU A 485 -3.12 40.95 8.22
CA LEU A 485 -3.34 42.33 8.70
C LEU A 485 -2.10 42.91 9.42
N THR A 486 -1.10 42.09 9.71
CA THR A 486 0.12 42.48 10.43
C THR A 486 1.26 42.77 9.44
N PRO A 487 2.01 43.91 9.56
CA PRO A 487 3.18 44.13 8.75
C PRO A 487 4.22 43.03 8.96
N LEU A 488 4.96 42.69 7.88
CA LEU A 488 6.00 41.64 7.91
C LEU A 488 7.06 41.86 9.01
N ALA A 489 7.36 43.10 9.33
CA ALA A 489 8.34 43.46 10.38
C ALA A 489 7.88 43.11 11.81
N ASP A 490 6.57 43.00 12.03
CA ASP A 490 5.95 42.74 13.34
C ASP A 490 5.39 41.29 13.45
N ALA A 491 5.64 40.45 12.43
CA ALA A 491 5.14 39.09 12.39
C ALA A 491 5.89 38.21 13.41
N VAL A 492 5.17 37.72 14.40
CA VAL A 492 5.66 36.74 15.39
C VAL A 492 5.12 35.37 15.02
N ASP A 493 5.99 34.39 14.81
CA ASP A 493 5.62 33.02 14.40
C ASP A 493 5.22 32.11 15.58
N GLU A 494 5.38 32.57 16.83
CA GLU A 494 5.09 31.78 18.04
C GLU A 494 3.66 31.20 18.10
N PRO A 495 2.57 31.94 17.75
CA PRO A 495 1.24 31.37 17.77
C PRO A 495 1.03 30.25 16.75
N VAL A 496 1.66 30.36 15.58
CA VAL A 496 1.58 29.34 14.53
C VAL A 496 2.25 28.05 15.01
N LYS A 497 3.45 28.16 15.59
CA LYS A 497 4.17 27.01 16.13
C LYS A 497 3.37 26.26 17.20
N LYS A 498 2.69 26.98 18.10
CA LYS A 498 1.81 26.35 19.11
C LYS A 498 0.63 25.62 18.48
N LEU A 499 0.08 26.16 17.38
CA LEU A 499 -1.01 25.48 16.65
C LEU A 499 -0.49 24.27 15.89
N ASP A 500 0.73 24.31 15.34
CA ASP A 500 1.37 23.15 14.71
C ASP A 500 1.61 22.02 15.73
N ASP A 501 2.06 22.34 16.95
CA ASP A 501 2.22 21.37 18.04
C ASP A 501 0.87 20.75 18.47
N LEU A 502 -0.19 21.55 18.53
CA LEU A 502 -1.55 21.06 18.82
C LEU A 502 -2.10 20.21 17.66
N GLU A 503 -1.84 20.59 16.41
CA GLU A 503 -2.18 19.80 15.24
C GLU A 503 -1.54 18.41 15.32
N ALA A 504 -0.23 18.36 15.52
CA ALA A 504 0.48 17.11 15.69
C ALA A 504 -0.09 16.27 16.86
N ALA A 505 -0.40 16.90 17.99
CA ALA A 505 -0.97 16.19 19.14
C ALA A 505 -2.36 15.60 18.86
N ILE A 506 -3.21 16.29 18.08
CA ILE A 506 -4.54 15.81 17.68
C ILE A 506 -4.39 14.67 16.66
N GLU A 507 -3.56 14.85 15.64
CA GLU A 507 -3.44 13.91 14.52
C GLU A 507 -2.72 12.61 14.93
N LEU A 508 -1.70 12.70 15.79
CA LEU A 508 -0.99 11.52 16.31
C LEU A 508 -1.86 10.64 17.22
N ARG A 509 -2.84 11.22 17.93
CA ARG A 509 -3.75 10.43 18.76
C ARG A 509 -4.92 9.86 17.97
N GLY A 510 -5.34 10.55 16.94
CA GLY A 510 -6.48 10.16 16.10
C GLY A 510 -7.77 10.00 16.93
N PRO A 511 -8.66 9.07 16.58
CA PRO A 511 -9.90 8.86 17.32
C PRO A 511 -9.72 8.15 18.67
N ASN A 512 -8.48 7.83 19.07
CA ASN A 512 -8.16 7.03 20.26
C ASN A 512 -7.64 7.91 21.41
N PHE A 513 -8.38 8.94 21.78
CA PHE A 513 -8.00 9.78 22.92
C PHE A 513 -8.13 9.03 24.25
N PRO A 514 -7.11 9.03 25.11
CA PRO A 514 -7.25 8.65 26.51
C PRO A 514 -8.28 9.55 27.21
N ALA A 515 -8.85 9.06 28.31
CA ALA A 515 -9.79 9.85 29.12
C ALA A 515 -9.12 11.15 29.60
N GLY A 516 -9.82 12.28 29.45
CA GLY A 516 -9.33 13.61 29.85
C GLY A 516 -8.46 14.33 28.81
N THR A 517 -7.74 13.61 27.95
CA THR A 517 -6.81 14.24 26.98
C THR A 517 -7.54 15.09 25.93
N ALA A 518 -8.72 14.69 25.53
CA ALA A 518 -9.53 15.48 24.59
C ALA A 518 -9.96 16.81 25.21
N ASP A 519 -10.25 16.83 26.50
CA ASP A 519 -10.63 18.04 27.24
C ASP A 519 -9.41 18.97 27.41
N GLU A 520 -8.23 18.43 27.74
CA GLU A 520 -6.97 19.19 27.81
C GLU A 520 -6.64 19.88 26.46
N LEU A 521 -6.76 19.14 25.35
CA LEU A 521 -6.54 19.71 24.01
C LEU A 521 -7.62 20.74 23.65
N SER A 522 -8.86 20.52 24.07
CA SER A 522 -9.97 21.46 23.89
C SER A 522 -9.71 22.77 24.64
N ASP A 523 -9.23 22.71 25.88
CA ASP A 523 -8.90 23.86 26.69
C ASP A 523 -7.70 24.65 26.13
N ALA A 524 -6.65 23.94 25.70
CA ALA A 524 -5.51 24.54 25.03
C ALA A 524 -5.90 25.26 23.72
N LEU A 525 -6.80 24.66 22.93
CA LEU A 525 -7.32 25.31 21.74
C LEU A 525 -8.17 26.54 22.09
N ALA A 526 -8.99 26.48 23.15
CA ALA A 526 -9.79 27.63 23.60
C ALA A 526 -8.89 28.81 24.00
N GLU A 527 -7.79 28.55 24.68
CA GLU A 527 -6.80 29.56 25.02
C GLU A 527 -6.18 30.21 23.77
N GLN A 528 -5.79 29.41 22.77
CA GLN A 528 -5.22 29.93 21.53
C GLN A 528 -6.24 30.70 20.69
N GLU A 529 -7.50 30.21 20.60
CA GLU A 529 -8.60 30.91 19.91
C GLU A 529 -8.85 32.28 20.56
N ALA A 530 -8.93 32.34 21.89
CA ALA A 530 -9.12 33.60 22.63
C ALA A 530 -7.95 34.56 22.41
N ALA A 531 -6.71 34.08 22.54
CA ALA A 531 -5.53 34.90 22.33
C ALA A 531 -5.45 35.49 20.91
N LEU A 532 -5.74 34.68 19.89
CA LEU A 532 -5.77 35.11 18.49
C LEU A 532 -6.92 36.10 18.21
N ALA A 533 -8.11 35.86 18.78
CA ALA A 533 -9.24 36.75 18.65
C ALA A 533 -8.92 38.13 19.28
N HIS A 534 -8.27 38.16 20.45
CA HIS A 534 -7.84 39.41 21.08
C HIS A 534 -6.80 40.17 20.22
N ARG A 535 -5.75 39.48 19.75
CA ARG A 535 -4.74 40.07 18.86
C ARG A 535 -5.36 40.64 17.59
N LEU A 536 -6.32 39.94 17.00
CA LEU A 536 -7.02 40.37 15.79
C LEU A 536 -7.91 41.59 16.09
N ALA A 537 -8.62 41.59 17.23
CA ALA A 537 -9.42 42.72 17.68
C ALA A 537 -8.57 43.96 17.90
N ASP A 538 -7.46 43.85 18.62
CA ASP A 538 -6.51 44.94 18.84
C ASP A 538 -6.01 45.54 17.52
N ARG A 539 -5.71 44.67 16.54
CA ARG A 539 -5.24 45.08 15.22
C ARG A 539 -6.26 45.86 14.42
N LEU A 540 -7.54 45.48 14.54
CA LEU A 540 -8.65 46.18 13.89
C LEU A 540 -8.96 47.50 14.58
N GLN A 541 -8.89 47.53 15.92
CA GLN A 541 -9.15 48.75 16.71
C GLN A 541 -8.16 49.87 16.47
N VAL A 542 -6.91 49.59 16.18
CA VAL A 542 -5.90 50.60 15.83
C VAL A 542 -6.35 51.53 14.69
N ARG A 543 -7.29 51.06 13.86
CA ARG A 543 -7.84 51.83 12.73
C ARG A 543 -9.17 52.52 13.06
N SER A 544 -9.69 52.39 14.29
CA SER A 544 -10.94 53.00 14.70
C SER A 544 -10.70 54.44 15.17
N ALA A 545 -11.60 55.36 14.78
CA ALA A 545 -11.57 56.75 15.24
C ALA A 545 -12.14 56.93 16.64
N GLU A 546 -12.90 55.96 17.16
CA GLU A 546 -13.62 56.01 18.43
C GLU A 546 -13.36 54.76 19.27
N ASN A 547 -13.05 54.96 20.55
CA ASN A 547 -12.81 53.88 21.50
C ASN A 547 -14.12 53.55 22.24
N GLN A 548 -14.91 52.66 21.68
CA GLN A 548 -16.13 52.20 22.32
C GLN A 548 -15.93 50.78 22.92
N PRO A 549 -16.35 50.53 24.18
CA PRO A 549 -16.31 49.21 24.75
C PRO A 549 -17.35 48.27 24.09
N GLY A 550 -16.95 47.04 23.76
CA GLY A 550 -17.83 46.10 23.10
C GLY A 550 -17.21 44.71 23.00
N ALA A 551 -17.86 43.86 22.22
CA ALA A 551 -17.35 42.55 21.88
C ALA A 551 -17.24 42.38 20.35
N MET A 552 -16.16 41.78 19.89
CA MET A 552 -16.01 41.36 18.50
C MET A 552 -16.29 39.87 18.39
N VAL A 553 -17.14 39.50 17.46
CA VAL A 553 -17.44 38.10 17.11
C VAL A 553 -16.84 37.79 15.75
N PHE A 554 -15.88 36.89 15.70
CA PHE A 554 -15.21 36.52 14.46
C PHE A 554 -15.84 35.24 13.87
N ASN A 555 -15.97 35.23 12.54
CA ASN A 555 -16.37 34.06 11.79
C ASN A 555 -15.18 33.55 10.94
N PRO A 556 -14.53 32.45 11.33
CA PRO A 556 -13.44 31.87 10.55
C PRO A 556 -13.89 31.09 9.31
N CYS A 557 -15.18 30.93 9.09
CA CYS A 557 -15.72 30.20 7.94
C CYS A 557 -15.76 31.08 6.68
N SER A 558 -15.64 30.46 5.53
CA SER A 558 -15.75 31.10 4.20
C SER A 558 -17.19 31.47 3.80
N PHE A 559 -18.17 31.24 4.67
CA PHE A 559 -19.60 31.56 4.47
C PHE A 559 -20.15 32.30 5.67
N ALA A 560 -21.25 33.06 5.47
CA ALA A 560 -21.92 33.78 6.56
C ALA A 560 -22.52 32.81 7.57
N ARG A 561 -22.36 33.10 8.86
CA ARG A 561 -22.90 32.28 9.94
C ARG A 561 -23.87 33.07 10.81
N ARG A 562 -24.97 32.45 11.14
CA ARG A 562 -25.84 32.88 12.23
C ARG A 562 -25.47 32.10 13.49
N ALA A 563 -25.03 32.81 14.52
CA ALA A 563 -24.59 32.23 15.78
C ALA A 563 -25.47 32.71 16.96
N ALA A 564 -25.82 31.79 17.85
CA ALA A 564 -26.37 32.10 19.16
C ALA A 564 -25.19 32.24 20.15
N LEU A 565 -25.17 33.33 20.88
CA LEU A 565 -24.07 33.72 21.79
C LEU A 565 -24.61 34.08 23.16
N GLU A 566 -23.88 33.74 24.20
CA GLU A 566 -24.03 34.23 25.55
C GLU A 566 -22.82 35.05 25.93
N LEU A 567 -23.01 36.31 26.28
CA LEU A 567 -21.90 37.24 26.55
C LEU A 567 -22.14 37.95 27.88
N ASP A 568 -21.12 37.87 28.73
CA ASP A 568 -21.08 38.57 30.01
C ASP A 568 -20.64 40.02 29.87
N GLY A 569 -20.89 40.82 30.92
CA GLY A 569 -20.40 42.19 31.03
C GLY A 569 -21.15 43.20 30.17
N PHE A 570 -22.32 42.85 29.69
CA PHE A 570 -23.29 43.81 29.12
C PHE A 570 -24.22 44.34 30.22
N ALA A 571 -24.64 45.57 30.10
CA ALA A 571 -25.54 46.21 31.06
C ALA A 571 -27.02 46.16 30.63
N ALA A 572 -27.28 45.87 29.36
CA ALA A 572 -28.62 45.82 28.76
C ALA A 572 -28.60 44.95 27.48
N ALA A 573 -29.78 44.65 26.96
CA ALA A 573 -29.92 43.97 25.67
C ALA A 573 -29.28 44.80 24.55
N VAL A 574 -28.52 44.14 23.69
CA VAL A 574 -27.93 44.76 22.49
C VAL A 574 -29.06 45.10 21.50
N PRO A 575 -29.07 46.31 20.91
CA PRO A 575 -30.10 46.66 19.95
C PRO A 575 -30.13 45.72 18.74
N VAL A 576 -31.33 45.30 18.36
CA VAL A 576 -31.53 44.52 17.12
C VAL A 576 -31.29 45.43 15.92
N GLY A 577 -30.46 44.99 15.00
CA GLY A 577 -30.02 45.77 13.82
C GLY A 577 -29.47 44.86 12.73
N ASP A 578 -28.54 45.40 11.92
CA ASP A 578 -28.06 44.70 10.72
C ASP A 578 -27.42 43.34 11.03
N CYS A 579 -26.59 43.26 12.05
CA CYS A 579 -25.95 41.99 12.45
C CYS A 579 -26.64 41.27 13.59
N VAL A 580 -27.38 41.98 14.49
CA VAL A 580 -28.09 41.39 15.63
C VAL A 580 -29.53 41.09 15.25
N LYS A 581 -29.91 39.81 15.19
CA LYS A 581 -31.25 39.36 14.77
C LYS A 581 -32.22 39.19 15.95
N ALA A 582 -31.68 38.79 17.09
CA ALA A 582 -32.43 38.71 18.34
C ALA A 582 -31.48 39.06 19.51
N SER A 583 -32.05 39.63 20.56
CA SER A 583 -31.34 40.01 21.78
C SER A 583 -32.22 39.90 22.98
N GLU A 584 -31.73 39.24 24.01
CA GLU A 584 -32.33 39.16 25.34
C GLU A 584 -31.28 39.48 26.39
N PHE A 585 -31.66 40.09 27.48
CA PHE A 585 -30.77 40.34 28.62
C PHE A 585 -31.44 39.88 29.89
N SER A 586 -30.85 38.96 30.60
CA SER A 586 -31.29 38.48 31.91
C SER A 586 -30.10 38.04 32.75
N ASP A 587 -30.17 38.27 34.05
CA ASP A 587 -29.17 37.84 35.03
C ASP A 587 -27.73 38.27 34.72
N GLY A 588 -27.52 39.44 34.10
CA GLY A 588 -26.21 39.97 33.75
C GLY A 588 -25.61 39.40 32.44
N VAL A 589 -26.33 38.53 31.77
CA VAL A 589 -25.90 37.87 30.51
C VAL A 589 -26.73 38.38 29.34
N ALA A 590 -26.06 38.79 28.26
CA ALA A 590 -26.71 39.09 26.99
C ALA A 590 -26.75 37.84 26.12
N ARG A 591 -27.92 37.36 25.76
CA ARG A 591 -28.19 36.27 24.82
C ARG A 591 -28.53 36.85 23.47
N LEU A 592 -27.74 36.50 22.46
CA LEU A 592 -27.80 37.16 21.15
C LEU A 592 -27.88 36.14 20.04
N VAL A 593 -28.59 36.47 18.97
CA VAL A 593 -28.47 35.82 17.66
C VAL A 593 -27.83 36.81 16.70
N VAL A 594 -26.67 36.46 16.19
CA VAL A 594 -25.83 37.39 15.40
C VAL A 594 -25.50 36.78 14.04
N ASP A 595 -25.67 37.54 12.96
CA ASP A 595 -25.17 37.20 11.65
C ASP A 595 -23.74 37.77 11.49
N VAL A 596 -22.78 36.87 11.22
CA VAL A 596 -21.37 37.26 11.03
C VAL A 596 -20.95 36.94 9.60
N PRO A 597 -20.40 37.91 8.85
CA PRO A 597 -20.03 37.71 7.46
C PRO A 597 -18.88 36.68 7.28
N PRO A 598 -18.67 36.14 6.06
CA PRO A 598 -17.60 35.21 5.79
C PRO A 598 -16.23 35.83 6.09
N LEU A 599 -15.32 35.07 6.75
CA LEU A 599 -13.97 35.50 7.10
C LEU A 599 -13.94 36.92 7.70
N GLY A 600 -14.98 37.27 8.47
CA GLY A 600 -15.21 38.62 8.95
C GLY A 600 -15.61 38.66 10.42
N TYR A 601 -16.11 39.80 10.82
CA TYR A 601 -16.53 40.01 12.22
C TYR A 601 -17.84 40.80 12.33
N ALA A 602 -18.48 40.66 13.46
CA ALA A 602 -19.57 41.53 13.93
C ALA A 602 -19.11 42.28 15.18
N TRP A 603 -19.42 43.58 15.23
CA TRP A 603 -19.16 44.41 16.39
C TRP A 603 -20.41 44.56 17.23
N LEU A 604 -20.31 44.32 18.53
CA LEU A 604 -21.39 44.37 19.50
C LEU A 604 -21.05 45.40 20.57
N PRO A 605 -21.65 46.63 20.55
CA PRO A 605 -21.35 47.66 21.53
C PRO A 605 -21.94 47.30 22.91
N ARG A 606 -21.15 47.48 23.97
CA ARG A 606 -21.57 47.25 25.36
C ARG A 606 -22.42 48.35 25.96
N GLY A 607 -22.33 49.54 25.44
CA GLY A 607 -23.05 50.73 25.91
C GLY A 607 -23.62 51.47 24.72
N GLY A 608 -24.87 51.30 24.42
CA GLY A 608 -25.51 52.08 23.35
C GLY A 608 -26.89 52.44 23.77
N THR A 609 -27.18 53.75 23.77
CA THR A 609 -28.54 54.23 23.65
C THR A 609 -29.12 53.64 22.38
N PRO A 610 -30.26 52.93 22.40
CA PRO A 610 -30.86 52.44 21.16
C PRO A 610 -30.96 53.61 20.17
N PRO A 611 -30.64 53.42 18.89
CA PRO A 611 -30.82 54.48 17.91
C PRO A 611 -32.28 54.95 17.99
N PRO A 612 -32.54 56.27 17.90
CA PRO A 612 -33.89 56.76 17.95
C PRO A 612 -34.70 56.05 16.87
N HIS A 613 -35.79 55.41 17.27
CA HIS A 613 -36.65 54.66 16.38
C HIS A 613 -37.03 55.52 15.17
N GLY A 614 -36.38 55.31 14.03
CA GLY A 614 -36.89 55.77 12.75
C GLY A 614 -38.25 55.08 12.53
N GLY A 615 -39.31 55.84 12.42
CA GLY A 615 -40.71 55.42 12.40
C GLY A 615 -41.08 54.49 11.25
N GLY A 616 -40.74 53.21 11.40
CA GLY A 616 -41.38 52.11 10.69
C GLY A 616 -42.39 51.49 11.63
N SER A 617 -43.63 51.34 11.22
CA SER A 617 -44.72 50.67 11.97
C SER A 617 -44.19 49.39 12.60
N PRO A 618 -44.46 49.11 13.88
CA PRO A 618 -44.00 47.89 14.54
C PRO A 618 -44.60 46.71 13.79
N LYS A 619 -43.79 46.02 12.96
CA LYS A 619 -44.13 44.67 12.58
C LYS A 619 -44.30 43.91 13.89
N GLN A 620 -45.46 43.34 14.11
CA GLN A 620 -45.80 42.57 15.29
C GLN A 620 -44.66 41.58 15.54
N ARG A 621 -43.90 41.81 16.61
CA ARG A 621 -42.76 40.90 16.94
C ARG A 621 -43.39 39.56 17.30
N ILE A 622 -43.15 38.57 16.46
CA ILE A 622 -43.48 37.19 16.79
C ILE A 622 -42.67 36.86 18.05
N LYS A 623 -43.32 36.51 19.12
CA LYS A 623 -42.64 35.96 20.30
C LYS A 623 -42.02 34.64 19.88
N THR A 624 -40.73 34.57 19.89
CA THR A 624 -39.95 33.39 19.46
C THR A 624 -40.08 32.21 20.42
N ALA A 625 -40.43 32.46 21.66
CA ALA A 625 -40.74 31.42 22.65
C ALA A 625 -41.88 31.91 23.57
N GLU A 626 -42.84 31.06 23.87
CA GLU A 626 -43.93 31.30 24.80
C GLU A 626 -44.36 30.00 25.46
N ALA A 627 -44.16 29.90 26.79
CA ALA A 627 -44.36 28.66 27.56
C ALA A 627 -43.59 27.47 26.97
N GLN A 628 -44.27 26.52 26.37
CA GLN A 628 -43.70 25.31 25.77
C GLN A 628 -43.55 25.40 24.25
N THR A 629 -43.98 26.52 23.65
CA THR A 629 -43.95 26.71 22.19
C THR A 629 -42.76 27.57 21.79
N VAL A 630 -41.94 27.06 20.87
CA VAL A 630 -40.86 27.80 20.21
C VAL A 630 -41.23 28.00 18.74
N ARG A 631 -41.11 29.24 18.26
CA ARG A 631 -41.53 29.57 16.90
C ARG A 631 -40.55 30.52 16.20
N ASN A 632 -40.47 30.42 14.89
CA ASN A 632 -39.84 31.38 14.01
C ASN A 632 -40.77 31.71 12.83
N GLU A 633 -40.26 32.40 11.82
CA GLU A 633 -41.04 32.75 10.63
C GLU A 633 -41.47 31.55 9.76
N PHE A 634 -40.90 30.36 10.00
CA PHE A 634 -41.12 29.15 9.20
C PHE A 634 -41.78 28.02 9.99
N PHE A 635 -41.51 27.91 11.31
CA PHE A 635 -41.91 26.78 12.12
C PHE A 635 -42.46 27.23 13.48
N GLU A 636 -43.40 26.49 13.98
CA GLU A 636 -43.82 26.48 15.36
C GLU A 636 -43.67 25.06 15.91
N ALA A 637 -43.02 24.91 17.04
CA ALA A 637 -42.76 23.63 17.66
C ALA A 637 -43.19 23.65 19.12
N ASP A 638 -43.99 22.69 19.52
CA ASP A 638 -44.37 22.48 20.91
C ASP A 638 -43.46 21.47 21.57
N ILE A 639 -42.88 21.85 22.71
CA ILE A 639 -41.99 21.01 23.50
C ILE A 639 -42.78 20.36 24.63
N ASP A 640 -42.70 19.06 24.73
CA ASP A 640 -43.26 18.32 25.86
C ASP A 640 -42.43 18.58 27.12
N ALA A 641 -42.99 19.18 28.12
CA ALA A 641 -42.30 19.54 29.37
C ALA A 641 -41.82 18.33 30.18
N ALA A 642 -42.40 17.16 29.99
CA ALA A 642 -42.05 15.95 30.74
C ALA A 642 -40.89 15.20 30.09
N THR A 643 -40.81 15.22 28.74
CA THR A 643 -39.82 14.46 27.99
C THR A 643 -38.73 15.32 27.33
N GLY A 644 -38.94 16.63 27.18
CA GLY A 644 -38.11 17.53 26.41
C GLY A 644 -38.18 17.28 24.88
N GLY A 645 -39.03 16.39 24.42
CA GLY A 645 -39.22 16.06 23.02
C GLY A 645 -40.18 17.00 22.30
N LEU A 646 -40.17 17.00 20.97
CA LEU A 646 -41.14 17.71 20.13
C LEU A 646 -42.49 16.99 20.17
N ARG A 647 -43.58 17.75 20.33
CA ARG A 647 -44.93 17.23 20.49
C ARG A 647 -45.70 17.10 19.18
N ALA A 648 -45.24 17.64 18.10
CA ALA A 648 -45.70 17.62 16.71
C ALA A 648 -45.70 19.00 16.08
#